data_d93fc18f918948f238a6a9c3e4cbaf7e
#
_entry.id   d93fc18f918948f238a6a9c3e4cbaf7e
#
_cell.length_a   1.000
_cell.length_b   1.000
_cell.length_c   1.000
_cell.angle_alpha   90.00
_cell.angle_beta   90.00
_cell.angle_gamma   90.00
#
_symmetry.space_group_name_H-M   'P 1'
#
loop_
_entity.id
_entity.type
_entity.pdbx_description
1 polymer ?
#
loop_
_entity_poly.entity_id
_entity_poly.type
_entity_poly.pdbx_seq_one_letter_code
_entity_poly.pdbx_strand_id
1 'polypeptide(L)'
;MDRSAARLTAALAPSATSPVATTQDHLTVDLTARSGALALASAHRQLRSALHARDAMDEWTIAAELRPPTVRAYEAAAAELLATASEALDAGWQSSCAACGQAVRVAAWRWEEALDADQERGQPTARRATCAACRALGRRGGDAATMLPNEVPSAGLLEPAVRARVDARFAGAVDGAAARWSTRQLRSLDALSSALERSSESAVMLGALRLTLSEAAAAMARPQRAGRTWWEVAPWQALLDAIDARRRIYLTAQPVPSQLTMSSDLSALTYPGGGAVVVRGGVTARTSLATLITRTPAIRVALLRVTVGGSADELSDRAIAARWSGEQSDADPLLVALQSNDAVTIASALARLLVAMNPLMRHDPLVVIDLDDHPEQLAGVLTAISLAGGTGSVLRRFDDDRTPGLTVTARLSEPPAIGLQPRSQISLMSDLVVAHGEPVTPRQLLPAYAAARARAAHASGELLDAAAFADELRDVADLHAKLRPAGSFDQLIALAEGRIFVEGRAERERLATPAADRADAAAFALVGALEAGEGVDEALVALDADPIGMSPELRSAMLDAYTSVVDGVRHPLRTVPAMEEERLAIAAGLLELGPRMGLHVSVAPALASTAVAGRTLGARTTVDPIDSSPPLRLRSDRAAYDAVDAVLYRRGRAVLFCEVVTGPLPIGELLLHRHALIASDREVVRLLVLAPALVPLLQLRLARDERLSAAWESGNWHLLAADRVAALSRLAAPRLTDLEGHLGAEPPARDAAQLDLGSMGWGVERGETPEGVNREPLS
;
A
#
# COMPACT_ATOMS: atom_id res chain seq x y z
N MET A 1 -7.14 11.65 -0.19
CA MET A 1 -7.97 11.02 -1.24
C MET A 1 -7.63 9.55 -1.28
N ASP A 2 -8.60 8.68 -1.22
CA ASP A 2 -8.37 7.24 -1.34
C ASP A 2 -7.80 6.96 -2.73
N ARG A 3 -6.48 6.69 -2.82
CA ARG A 3 -5.78 6.42 -4.07
C ARG A 3 -6.35 5.21 -4.81
N SER A 4 -6.97 4.27 -4.07
CA SER A 4 -7.63 3.11 -4.66
C SER A 4 -8.86 3.52 -5.48
N ALA A 5 -9.64 4.49 -5.01
CA ALA A 5 -10.79 5.01 -5.76
C ALA A 5 -10.37 5.74 -7.04
N ALA A 6 -9.27 6.50 -6.99
CA ALA A 6 -8.72 7.18 -8.17
C ALA A 6 -8.20 6.16 -9.22
N ARG A 7 -7.51 5.12 -8.77
CA ARG A 7 -7.03 4.02 -9.63
C ARG A 7 -8.17 3.24 -10.26
N LEU A 8 -9.22 2.94 -9.49
CA LEU A 8 -10.39 2.21 -9.97
C LEU A 8 -11.14 3.01 -11.05
N THR A 9 -11.27 4.33 -10.85
CA THR A 9 -11.90 5.19 -11.85
C THR A 9 -10.98 5.41 -13.06
N ALA A 10 -9.65 5.34 -12.91
CA ALA A 10 -8.71 5.35 -14.04
C ALA A 10 -8.85 4.09 -14.91
N ALA A 11 -9.06 2.93 -14.29
CA ALA A 11 -9.32 1.68 -15.01
C ALA A 11 -10.63 1.67 -15.82
N LEU A 12 -11.57 2.58 -15.50
CA LEU A 12 -12.82 2.78 -16.25
C LEU A 12 -12.66 3.74 -17.45
N ALA A 13 -11.47 4.35 -17.67
CA ALA A 13 -11.26 5.16 -18.85
C ALA A 13 -11.48 4.31 -20.10
N PRO A 14 -12.34 4.71 -21.03
CA PRO A 14 -12.58 3.94 -22.24
C PRO A 14 -11.25 3.81 -22.98
N SER A 15 -10.85 2.57 -23.25
CA SER A 15 -9.80 2.33 -24.24
C SER A 15 -10.24 3.05 -25.53
N ALA A 16 -9.38 3.85 -26.12
CA ALA A 16 -9.65 4.73 -27.26
C ALA A 16 -10.18 4.03 -28.53
N THR A 17 -10.51 2.74 -28.44
CA THR A 17 -10.90 1.88 -29.55
C THR A 17 -12.35 1.36 -29.51
N SER A 18 -13.15 1.73 -28.49
CA SER A 18 -14.56 1.28 -28.44
C SER A 18 -15.51 2.40 -28.81
N PRO A 19 -16.45 2.24 -29.78
CA PRO A 19 -17.39 3.29 -30.10
C PRO A 19 -18.37 3.49 -28.93
N VAL A 20 -18.16 4.61 -28.27
CA VAL A 20 -19.03 5.44 -27.47
C VAL A 20 -20.41 4.84 -27.08
N ALA A 21 -20.42 4.05 -26.00
CA ALA A 21 -21.56 4.13 -25.08
C ALA A 21 -21.38 5.43 -24.30
N THR A 22 -22.35 6.32 -24.30
CA THR A 22 -22.29 7.58 -23.57
C THR A 22 -21.97 7.29 -22.11
N THR A 23 -20.95 7.91 -21.53
CA THR A 23 -20.52 7.74 -20.13
C THR A 23 -21.64 7.96 -19.10
N GLN A 24 -22.76 8.57 -19.54
CA GLN A 24 -23.95 8.87 -18.74
C GLN A 24 -24.74 7.62 -18.28
N ASP A 25 -24.55 6.47 -18.91
CA ASP A 25 -25.28 5.24 -18.59
C ASP A 25 -24.55 4.34 -17.60
N HIS A 26 -23.33 4.70 -17.23
CA HIS A 26 -22.51 3.91 -16.34
C HIS A 26 -22.76 4.25 -14.87
N LEU A 27 -22.87 3.21 -14.03
CA LEU A 27 -23.05 3.29 -12.60
C LEU A 27 -21.85 2.63 -11.89
N THR A 28 -21.23 3.36 -10.97
CA THR A 28 -20.28 2.79 -10.01
C THR A 28 -21.01 2.46 -8.72
N VAL A 29 -20.80 1.26 -8.20
CA VAL A 29 -21.44 0.78 -6.98
C VAL A 29 -20.38 0.38 -5.97
N ASP A 30 -20.44 0.94 -4.78
CA ASP A 30 -19.66 0.48 -3.63
C ASP A 30 -20.61 -0.13 -2.60
N LEU A 31 -20.54 -1.47 -2.44
CA LEU A 31 -21.45 -2.21 -1.56
C LEU A 31 -21.01 -2.21 -0.10
N THR A 32 -19.85 -1.67 0.20
CA THR A 32 -19.24 -1.64 1.54
C THR A 32 -18.58 -0.29 1.80
N ALA A 33 -19.20 0.79 1.33
CA ALA A 33 -18.62 2.11 1.36
C ALA A 33 -18.29 2.58 2.78
N ARG A 34 -17.02 2.93 2.98
CA ARG A 34 -16.50 3.56 4.21
C ARG A 34 -16.27 5.05 4.06
N SER A 35 -16.23 5.52 2.83
CA SER A 35 -15.93 6.92 2.48
C SER A 35 -16.62 7.34 1.19
N GLY A 36 -16.69 8.65 0.93
CA GLY A 36 -17.21 9.22 -0.31
C GLY A 36 -16.22 9.23 -1.47
N ALA A 37 -15.02 8.69 -1.30
CA ALA A 37 -13.93 8.80 -2.28
C ALA A 37 -14.29 8.27 -3.67
N LEU A 38 -15.00 7.12 -3.75
CA LEU A 38 -15.46 6.59 -5.05
C LEU A 38 -16.48 7.51 -5.72
N ALA A 39 -17.40 8.11 -4.96
CA ALA A 39 -18.36 9.05 -5.52
C ALA A 39 -17.71 10.32 -6.03
N LEU A 40 -16.72 10.87 -5.29
CA LEU A 40 -15.94 12.03 -5.73
C LEU A 40 -15.17 11.72 -7.02
N ALA A 41 -14.47 10.59 -7.07
CA ALA A 41 -13.74 10.16 -8.25
C ALA A 41 -14.66 9.89 -9.46
N SER A 42 -15.85 9.33 -9.23
CA SER A 42 -16.87 9.10 -10.26
C SER A 42 -17.44 10.42 -10.77
N ALA A 43 -17.73 11.37 -9.87
CA ALA A 43 -18.28 12.68 -10.23
C ALA A 43 -17.33 13.49 -11.11
N HIS A 44 -16.01 13.43 -10.88
CA HIS A 44 -15.02 14.05 -11.77
C HIS A 44 -15.08 13.50 -13.20
N ARG A 45 -15.64 12.31 -13.40
CA ARG A 45 -15.81 11.64 -14.70
C ARG A 45 -17.25 11.64 -15.18
N GLN A 46 -18.11 12.41 -14.52
CA GLN A 46 -19.55 12.48 -14.82
C GLN A 46 -20.28 11.13 -14.73
N LEU A 47 -19.76 10.21 -13.90
CA LEU A 47 -20.38 8.93 -13.63
C LEU A 47 -21.33 9.03 -12.42
N ARG A 48 -22.40 8.24 -12.44
CA ARG A 48 -23.28 8.08 -11.30
C ARG A 48 -22.67 7.10 -10.30
N SER A 49 -22.97 7.27 -9.02
CA SER A 49 -22.49 6.36 -7.99
C SER A 49 -23.58 6.00 -6.98
N ALA A 50 -23.60 4.74 -6.56
CA ALA A 50 -24.40 4.25 -5.45
C ALA A 50 -23.47 3.75 -4.35
N LEU A 51 -23.56 4.35 -3.18
CA LEU A 51 -22.73 4.02 -2.03
C LEU A 51 -23.62 3.38 -0.95
N HIS A 52 -23.33 2.13 -0.61
CA HIS A 52 -23.97 1.42 0.48
C HIS A 52 -23.08 1.52 1.71
N ALA A 53 -23.41 2.46 2.59
CA ALA A 53 -22.76 2.61 3.89
C ALA A 53 -22.96 1.34 4.72
N ARG A 54 -21.90 0.87 5.40
CA ARG A 54 -21.95 -0.34 6.22
C ARG A 54 -22.77 -0.14 7.49
N ASP A 55 -22.65 1.05 8.06
CA ASP A 55 -23.33 1.47 9.28
C ASP A 55 -23.66 2.97 9.23
N ALA A 56 -24.29 3.47 10.27
CA ALA A 56 -24.66 4.88 10.36
C ALA A 56 -23.43 5.81 10.39
N MET A 57 -22.34 5.39 11.01
CA MET A 57 -21.13 6.21 11.07
C MET A 57 -20.48 6.35 9.70
N ASP A 58 -20.49 5.30 8.87
CA ASP A 58 -20.01 5.38 7.49
C ASP A 58 -20.94 6.28 6.66
N GLU A 59 -22.26 6.18 6.82
CA GLU A 59 -23.21 7.09 6.15
C GLU A 59 -22.91 8.56 6.48
N TRP A 60 -22.73 8.88 7.76
CA TRP A 60 -22.38 10.24 8.16
C TRP A 60 -21.00 10.68 7.70
N THR A 61 -20.01 9.75 7.65
CA THR A 61 -18.69 10.01 7.10
C THR A 61 -18.79 10.36 5.61
N ILE A 62 -19.47 9.55 4.84
CA ILE A 62 -19.69 9.76 3.41
C ILE A 62 -20.42 11.09 3.17
N ALA A 63 -21.48 11.36 3.93
CA ALA A 63 -22.23 12.60 3.82
C ALA A 63 -21.36 13.83 4.11
N ALA A 64 -20.52 13.75 5.14
CA ALA A 64 -19.60 14.83 5.51
C ALA A 64 -18.47 15.03 4.49
N GLU A 65 -18.02 13.98 3.82
CA GLU A 65 -17.02 14.08 2.75
C GLU A 65 -17.60 14.63 1.45
N LEU A 66 -18.84 14.23 1.09
CA LEU A 66 -19.50 14.69 -0.12
C LEU A 66 -20.12 16.10 0.02
N ARG A 67 -20.41 16.52 1.24
CA ARG A 67 -20.91 17.86 1.58
C ARG A 67 -20.28 18.34 2.88
N PRO A 68 -18.98 18.65 2.88
CA PRO A 68 -18.29 19.07 4.08
C PRO A 68 -18.92 20.36 4.63
N PRO A 69 -19.24 20.43 5.92
CA PRO A 69 -19.62 21.67 6.55
C PRO A 69 -18.43 22.64 6.52
N THR A 70 -18.69 23.95 6.51
CA THR A 70 -17.59 24.88 6.71
C THR A 70 -17.02 24.72 8.12
N VAL A 71 -15.68 24.82 8.23
CA VAL A 71 -14.99 24.65 9.52
C VAL A 71 -15.58 25.54 10.59
N ARG A 72 -15.83 26.83 10.26
CA ARG A 72 -16.40 27.80 11.19
C ARG A 72 -17.79 27.40 11.67
N ALA A 73 -18.67 26.94 10.79
CA ALA A 73 -20.01 26.50 11.17
C ALA A 73 -19.95 25.24 12.05
N TYR A 74 -19.07 24.29 11.71
CA TYR A 74 -18.87 23.09 12.49
C TYR A 74 -18.34 23.39 13.89
N GLU A 75 -17.33 24.24 14.02
CA GLU A 75 -16.78 24.68 15.32
C GLU A 75 -17.84 25.37 16.17
N ALA A 76 -18.69 26.21 15.59
CA ALA A 76 -19.76 26.88 16.29
C ALA A 76 -20.81 25.89 16.82
N ALA A 77 -21.27 24.95 15.98
CA ALA A 77 -22.24 23.92 16.37
C ALA A 77 -21.68 22.94 17.41
N ALA A 78 -20.41 22.57 17.30
CA ALA A 78 -19.73 21.74 18.30
C ALA A 78 -19.55 22.47 19.64
N ALA A 79 -19.24 23.77 19.63
CA ALA A 79 -19.15 24.58 20.82
C ALA A 79 -20.52 24.74 21.54
N GLU A 80 -21.61 24.87 20.77
CA GLU A 80 -22.98 24.90 21.31
C GLU A 80 -23.35 23.56 21.96
N LEU A 81 -23.01 22.43 21.32
CA LEU A 81 -23.22 21.10 21.89
C LEU A 81 -22.46 20.93 23.21
N LEU A 82 -21.19 21.34 23.27
CA LEU A 82 -20.37 21.32 24.49
C LEU A 82 -20.95 22.21 25.59
N ALA A 83 -21.39 23.40 25.24
CA ALA A 83 -21.95 24.35 26.20
C ALA A 83 -23.26 23.82 26.80
N THR A 84 -24.14 23.24 25.97
CA THR A 84 -25.43 22.68 26.38
C THR A 84 -25.27 21.50 27.37
N ALA A 85 -24.20 20.70 27.21
CA ALA A 85 -23.92 19.54 28.06
C ALA A 85 -22.86 19.81 29.14
N SER A 86 -22.41 21.07 29.31
CA SER A 86 -21.22 21.41 30.13
C SER A 86 -21.29 20.92 31.56
N GLU A 87 -22.43 21.06 32.25
CA GLU A 87 -22.61 20.60 33.61
C GLU A 87 -22.40 19.09 33.75
N ALA A 88 -23.00 18.29 32.85
CA ALA A 88 -22.84 16.86 32.85
C ALA A 88 -21.43 16.41 32.44
N LEU A 89 -20.76 17.19 31.57
CA LEU A 89 -19.39 16.94 31.17
C LEU A 89 -18.37 17.22 32.27
N ASP A 90 -18.67 18.10 33.22
CA ASP A 90 -17.80 18.43 34.35
C ASP A 90 -18.07 17.54 35.56
N ALA A 91 -19.26 16.98 35.67
CA ALA A 91 -19.66 16.16 36.83
C ALA A 91 -18.76 14.90 36.93
N GLY A 92 -18.04 14.80 38.06
CA GLY A 92 -17.14 13.68 38.35
C GLY A 92 -15.77 13.71 37.62
N TRP A 93 -15.45 14.83 36.94
CA TRP A 93 -14.18 15.01 36.22
C TRP A 93 -13.37 16.22 36.75
N GLN A 94 -13.65 16.67 37.96
CA GLN A 94 -12.91 17.74 38.62
C GLN A 94 -12.04 17.19 39.73
N SER A 95 -10.87 17.81 39.95
CA SER A 95 -9.95 17.51 41.04
C SER A 95 -9.11 18.75 41.36
N SER A 96 -8.17 18.65 42.27
CA SER A 96 -7.25 19.74 42.62
C SER A 96 -5.83 19.45 42.06
N CYS A 97 -5.13 20.48 41.63
CA CYS A 97 -3.73 20.34 41.19
C CYS A 97 -2.84 20.00 42.38
N ALA A 98 -2.09 18.91 42.30
CA ALA A 98 -1.18 18.50 43.38
C ALA A 98 -0.06 19.52 43.66
N ALA A 99 0.29 20.39 42.71
CA ALA A 99 1.37 21.35 42.84
C ALA A 99 0.91 22.74 43.39
N CYS A 100 -0.34 23.15 43.11
CA CYS A 100 -0.80 24.50 43.46
C CYS A 100 -2.21 24.57 44.13
N GLY A 101 -2.87 23.43 44.28
CA GLY A 101 -4.20 23.32 44.88
C GLY A 101 -5.36 23.86 44.04
N GLN A 102 -5.11 24.45 42.89
CA GLN A 102 -6.14 24.95 41.97
C GLN A 102 -7.00 23.85 41.40
N ALA A 103 -8.29 24.11 41.16
CA ALA A 103 -9.17 23.17 40.49
C ALA A 103 -8.66 22.84 39.10
N VAL A 104 -8.62 21.56 38.77
CA VAL A 104 -8.22 21.05 37.47
C VAL A 104 -9.28 20.09 36.90
N ARG A 105 -9.46 20.13 35.62
CA ARG A 105 -10.30 19.20 34.87
C ARG A 105 -9.50 17.95 34.56
N VAL A 106 -10.02 16.78 34.91
CA VAL A 106 -9.36 15.49 34.70
C VAL A 106 -9.68 14.98 33.30
N ALA A 107 -8.65 14.66 32.53
CA ALA A 107 -8.78 14.12 31.18
C ALA A 107 -8.98 12.59 31.18
N ALA A 108 -8.43 11.90 32.18
CA ALA A 108 -8.63 10.47 32.34
C ALA A 108 -8.31 10.01 33.77
N TRP A 109 -9.00 8.95 34.21
CA TRP A 109 -8.73 8.20 35.45
C TRP A 109 -8.09 6.86 35.12
N ARG A 110 -7.06 6.43 35.84
CA ARG A 110 -6.44 5.10 35.68
C ARG A 110 -6.97 4.14 36.74
N TRP A 111 -7.39 2.97 36.28
CA TRP A 111 -7.91 1.90 37.12
C TRP A 111 -6.96 0.68 37.03
N GLU A 112 -6.77 -0.03 38.16
CA GLU A 112 -5.87 -1.21 38.22
C GLU A 112 -6.61 -2.56 38.32
N GLU A 113 -7.92 -2.56 38.55
CA GLU A 113 -8.70 -3.79 38.64
C GLU A 113 -9.81 -3.83 37.58
N ALA A 114 -10.13 -5.05 37.14
CA ALA A 114 -11.31 -5.27 36.32
C ALA A 114 -12.56 -5.01 37.15
N LEU A 115 -13.28 -3.93 36.82
CA LEU A 115 -14.58 -3.65 37.40
C LEU A 115 -15.59 -4.67 36.86
N ASP A 116 -16.25 -5.41 37.78
CA ASP A 116 -17.54 -6.02 37.46
C ASP A 116 -18.53 -4.89 37.15
N ALA A 117 -19.36 -5.08 36.13
CA ALA A 117 -20.25 -4.05 35.58
C ALA A 117 -21.19 -3.38 36.59
N ASP A 118 -21.43 -4.03 37.72
CA ASP A 118 -22.36 -3.53 38.77
C ASP A 118 -21.68 -2.91 40.02
N GLN A 119 -20.34 -2.89 40.06
CA GLN A 119 -19.66 -2.45 41.28
C GLN A 119 -18.46 -1.55 40.95
N GLU A 120 -18.68 -0.23 41.00
CA GLU A 120 -17.59 0.75 41.10
C GLU A 120 -16.90 0.63 42.49
N ARG A 121 -16.34 -0.54 42.82
CA ARG A 121 -15.65 -0.81 44.07
C ARG A 121 -14.16 -0.50 44.06
N GLY A 122 -13.60 -0.18 42.91
CA GLY A 122 -12.20 0.21 42.80
C GLY A 122 -12.03 1.71 43.00
N GLN A 123 -10.88 2.13 43.54
CA GLN A 123 -10.44 3.52 43.45
C GLN A 123 -9.46 3.68 42.30
N PRO A 124 -9.57 4.73 41.47
CA PRO A 124 -8.57 5.01 40.48
C PRO A 124 -7.21 5.27 41.15
N THR A 125 -6.14 4.73 40.55
CA THR A 125 -4.78 4.81 41.11
C THR A 125 -3.99 6.00 40.58
N ALA A 126 -4.41 6.57 39.46
CA ALA A 126 -3.78 7.74 38.87
C ALA A 126 -4.80 8.58 38.07
N ARG A 127 -4.43 9.79 37.77
CA ARG A 127 -5.20 10.70 36.91
C ARG A 127 -4.32 11.37 35.89
N ARG A 128 -4.91 11.76 34.76
CA ARG A 128 -4.29 12.65 33.79
C ARG A 128 -5.02 13.99 33.81
N ALA A 129 -4.32 15.06 34.20
CA ALA A 129 -4.88 16.41 34.29
C ALA A 129 -3.81 17.44 33.97
N THR A 130 -4.19 18.54 33.34
CA THR A 130 -3.30 19.67 33.08
C THR A 130 -3.76 20.88 33.87
N CYS A 131 -2.87 21.48 34.69
CA CYS A 131 -3.15 22.69 35.39
C CYS A 131 -2.73 23.93 34.59
N ALA A 132 -3.69 24.77 34.20
CA ALA A 132 -3.43 25.99 33.44
C ALA A 132 -2.53 26.98 34.21
N ALA A 133 -2.73 27.12 35.51
CA ALA A 133 -1.92 28.01 36.34
C ALA A 133 -0.46 27.55 36.43
N CYS A 134 -0.22 26.24 36.64
CA CYS A 134 1.14 25.70 36.64
C CYS A 134 1.82 25.81 35.27
N ARG A 135 1.07 25.58 34.18
CA ARG A 135 1.56 25.73 32.81
C ARG A 135 1.97 27.18 32.53
N ALA A 136 1.16 28.16 32.92
CA ALA A 136 1.48 29.57 32.73
C ALA A 136 2.74 30.01 33.50
N LEU A 137 3.07 29.33 34.60
CA LEU A 137 4.28 29.56 35.40
C LEU A 137 5.48 28.70 34.94
N GLY A 138 5.38 28.00 33.83
CA GLY A 138 6.44 27.10 33.33
C GLY A 138 6.70 25.89 34.24
N ARG A 139 5.84 25.66 35.23
CA ARG A 139 5.95 24.46 36.08
C ARG A 139 5.39 23.24 35.32
N ARG A 140 6.07 22.12 35.39
CA ARG A 140 5.52 20.84 34.93
C ARG A 140 4.37 20.41 35.84
N GLY A 141 3.18 20.95 35.61
CA GLY A 141 1.96 20.55 36.27
C GLY A 141 1.54 19.17 35.74
N GLY A 142 1.71 18.17 36.60
CA GLY A 142 1.62 16.75 36.36
C GLY A 142 0.69 16.26 35.28
N ASP A 143 1.29 15.58 34.31
CA ASP A 143 0.54 14.82 33.28
C ASP A 143 -0.08 13.53 33.86
N ALA A 144 0.43 13.02 34.96
CA ALA A 144 -0.15 11.94 35.76
C ALA A 144 0.29 12.10 37.23
N ALA A 145 -0.63 12.06 38.19
CA ALA A 145 -0.32 12.10 39.60
C ALA A 145 -0.99 10.92 40.32
N THR A 146 -0.28 10.33 41.29
CA THR A 146 -0.85 9.38 42.24
C THR A 146 -1.99 10.05 42.99
N MET A 147 -3.12 9.38 43.14
CA MET A 147 -4.28 9.94 43.81
C MET A 147 -4.13 9.90 45.32
N LEU A 148 -4.59 10.98 45.98
CA LEU A 148 -4.81 10.94 47.41
C LEU A 148 -6.14 10.26 47.70
N PRO A 149 -6.27 9.49 48.81
CA PRO A 149 -7.45 8.68 49.13
C PRO A 149 -8.79 9.41 49.13
N ASN A 150 -8.80 10.72 49.34
CA ASN A 150 -10.00 11.55 49.45
C ASN A 150 -10.37 12.31 48.17
N GLU A 151 -9.66 12.11 47.05
CA GLU A 151 -9.84 12.89 45.82
C GLU A 151 -10.76 12.25 44.78
N VAL A 152 -11.23 11.04 45.02
CA VAL A 152 -12.09 10.33 44.04
C VAL A 152 -13.51 10.88 44.13
N PRO A 153 -14.00 11.58 43.10
CA PRO A 153 -15.41 11.94 43.09
C PRO A 153 -16.24 10.66 43.04
N SER A 154 -17.17 10.51 43.98
CA SER A 154 -18.14 9.42 43.92
C SER A 154 -18.88 9.50 42.57
N ALA A 155 -18.90 8.42 41.80
CA ALA A 155 -19.71 8.36 40.57
C ALA A 155 -21.21 8.49 40.89
N GLY A 156 -21.59 8.12 42.11
CA GLY A 156 -23.00 8.03 42.49
C GLY A 156 -23.77 7.01 41.67
N LEU A 157 -24.96 6.68 42.09
CA LEU A 157 -25.87 5.88 41.28
C LEU A 157 -26.35 6.68 40.06
N LEU A 158 -26.55 6.03 38.93
CA LEU A 158 -27.19 6.66 37.78
C LEU A 158 -28.63 7.01 38.13
N GLU A 159 -29.01 8.25 37.90
CA GLU A 159 -30.36 8.74 38.19
C GLU A 159 -31.40 7.89 37.43
N PRO A 160 -32.54 7.54 38.04
CA PRO A 160 -33.54 6.68 37.41
C PRO A 160 -33.98 7.16 36.04
N ALA A 161 -34.13 8.47 35.85
CA ALA A 161 -34.51 9.06 34.58
C ALA A 161 -33.41 8.90 33.49
N VAL A 162 -32.12 9.06 33.87
CA VAL A 162 -30.99 8.83 32.97
C VAL A 162 -30.86 7.36 32.63
N ARG A 163 -30.99 6.48 33.65
CA ARG A 163 -30.99 5.03 33.45
C ARG A 163 -32.08 4.61 32.45
N ALA A 164 -33.30 5.07 32.62
CA ALA A 164 -34.39 4.74 31.71
C ALA A 164 -34.12 5.18 30.24
N ARG A 165 -33.50 6.35 30.05
CA ARG A 165 -33.10 6.80 28.70
C ARG A 165 -31.97 5.94 28.11
N VAL A 166 -30.95 5.61 28.92
CA VAL A 166 -29.87 4.73 28.52
C VAL A 166 -30.41 3.35 28.13
N ASP A 167 -31.26 2.76 28.98
CA ASP A 167 -31.87 1.45 28.71
C ASP A 167 -32.72 1.49 27.41
N ALA A 168 -33.45 2.57 27.18
CA ALA A 168 -34.22 2.75 25.93
C ALA A 168 -33.31 2.85 24.68
N ARG A 169 -32.13 3.50 24.77
CA ARG A 169 -31.17 3.61 23.67
C ARG A 169 -30.55 2.26 23.33
N PHE A 170 -30.32 1.44 24.34
CA PHE A 170 -29.71 0.12 24.16
C PHE A 170 -30.72 -1.04 24.10
N ALA A 171 -32.02 -0.72 24.04
CA ALA A 171 -33.05 -1.73 23.83
C ALA A 171 -32.78 -2.55 22.55
N GLY A 172 -32.75 -3.86 22.66
CA GLY A 172 -32.45 -4.77 21.55
C GLY A 172 -30.97 -4.88 21.16
N ALA A 173 -30.06 -4.17 21.83
CA ALA A 173 -28.63 -4.39 21.67
C ALA A 173 -28.18 -5.68 22.39
N VAL A 174 -26.93 -6.09 22.11
CA VAL A 174 -26.28 -7.19 22.83
C VAL A 174 -26.29 -6.90 24.33
N ASP A 175 -26.60 -7.92 25.14
CA ASP A 175 -26.63 -7.79 26.60
C ASP A 175 -25.33 -7.19 27.14
N GLY A 176 -25.49 -6.21 28.02
CA GLY A 176 -24.33 -5.51 28.62
C GLY A 176 -23.69 -4.45 27.72
N ALA A 177 -24.27 -4.09 26.57
CA ALA A 177 -23.70 -3.07 25.68
C ALA A 177 -23.43 -1.74 26.39
N ALA A 178 -24.34 -1.28 27.26
CA ALA A 178 -24.16 -0.06 28.06
C ALA A 178 -23.05 -0.17 29.13
N ALA A 179 -22.70 -1.38 29.57
CA ALA A 179 -21.63 -1.62 30.56
C ALA A 179 -20.21 -1.30 30.05
N ARG A 180 -20.07 -0.90 28.80
CA ARG A 180 -18.82 -0.43 28.21
C ARG A 180 -18.41 0.95 28.70
N TRP A 181 -19.34 1.71 29.30
CA TRP A 181 -19.11 3.05 29.84
C TRP A 181 -19.37 3.08 31.33
N SER A 182 -18.57 3.85 32.03
CA SER A 182 -18.78 4.09 33.45
C SER A 182 -20.05 4.94 33.69
N THR A 183 -20.56 4.94 34.91
CA THR A 183 -21.71 5.77 35.29
C THR A 183 -21.46 7.26 35.00
N ARG A 184 -20.25 7.78 35.17
CA ARG A 184 -19.87 9.16 34.82
C ARG A 184 -19.96 9.41 33.33
N GLN A 185 -19.43 8.47 32.53
CA GLN A 185 -19.49 8.55 31.06
C GLN A 185 -20.92 8.45 30.57
N LEU A 186 -21.74 7.54 31.13
CA LEU A 186 -23.16 7.40 30.77
C LEU A 186 -23.96 8.69 30.99
N ARG A 187 -23.77 9.40 32.08
CA ARG A 187 -24.42 10.71 32.31
C ARG A 187 -24.06 11.73 31.26
N SER A 188 -22.78 11.85 30.97
CA SER A 188 -22.28 12.80 29.98
C SER A 188 -22.74 12.47 28.56
N LEU A 189 -22.73 11.19 28.19
CA LEU A 189 -23.19 10.73 26.88
C LEU A 189 -24.71 10.93 26.72
N ASP A 190 -25.49 10.67 27.78
CA ASP A 190 -26.94 10.94 27.78
C ASP A 190 -27.25 12.43 27.60
N ALA A 191 -26.51 13.30 28.29
CA ALA A 191 -26.66 14.74 28.14
C ALA A 191 -26.31 15.25 26.76
N LEU A 192 -25.19 14.75 26.19
CA LEU A 192 -24.76 15.06 24.81
C LEU A 192 -25.77 14.54 23.76
N SER A 193 -26.26 13.33 23.93
CA SER A 193 -27.29 12.76 23.05
C SER A 193 -28.58 13.58 23.10
N SER A 194 -29.02 13.94 24.29
CA SER A 194 -30.22 14.77 24.49
C SER A 194 -30.05 16.19 23.97
N ALA A 195 -28.84 16.76 24.00
CA ALA A 195 -28.53 18.06 23.40
C ALA A 195 -28.57 17.95 21.85
N LEU A 196 -28.02 16.89 21.32
CA LEU A 196 -28.02 16.62 19.86
C LEU A 196 -29.44 16.40 19.31
N GLU A 197 -30.31 15.69 20.04
CA GLU A 197 -31.70 15.47 19.67
C GLU A 197 -32.54 16.76 19.65
N ARG A 198 -32.18 17.75 20.49
CA ARG A 198 -32.85 19.06 20.51
C ARG A 198 -32.23 20.07 19.53
N SER A 199 -31.13 19.72 18.87
CA SER A 199 -30.46 20.62 17.94
C SER A 199 -31.31 20.89 16.71
N SER A 200 -31.38 22.15 16.29
CA SER A 200 -32.08 22.60 15.08
C SER A 200 -31.16 22.73 13.87
N GLU A 201 -29.97 22.18 13.95
CA GLU A 201 -28.99 22.22 12.87
C GLU A 201 -29.47 21.51 11.61
N SER A 202 -28.84 21.86 10.48
CA SER A 202 -29.11 21.20 9.19
C SER A 202 -28.77 19.71 9.23
N ALA A 203 -29.41 18.90 8.38
CA ALA A 203 -29.16 17.45 8.32
C ALA A 203 -27.68 17.09 8.13
N VAL A 204 -26.94 17.88 7.35
CA VAL A 204 -25.50 17.70 7.12
C VAL A 204 -24.71 17.98 8.41
N MET A 205 -25.03 19.06 9.10
CA MET A 205 -24.38 19.41 10.36
C MET A 205 -24.71 18.41 11.46
N LEU A 206 -26.00 18.01 11.56
CA LEU A 206 -26.41 16.93 12.48
C LEU A 206 -25.66 15.63 12.21
N GLY A 207 -25.47 15.25 10.94
CA GLY A 207 -24.66 14.08 10.56
C GLY A 207 -23.21 14.21 11.03
N ALA A 208 -22.60 15.37 10.86
CA ALA A 208 -21.23 15.64 11.32
C ALA A 208 -21.11 15.58 12.85
N LEU A 209 -22.08 16.15 13.58
CA LEU A 209 -22.11 16.09 15.06
C LEU A 209 -22.40 14.68 15.59
N ARG A 210 -23.30 13.93 14.94
CA ARG A 210 -23.59 12.53 15.25
C ARG A 210 -22.35 11.67 15.10
N LEU A 211 -21.62 11.85 14.02
CA LEU A 211 -20.36 11.15 13.78
C LEU A 211 -19.34 11.48 14.87
N THR A 212 -19.18 12.77 15.20
CA THR A 212 -18.26 13.22 16.25
C THR A 212 -18.60 12.63 17.61
N LEU A 213 -19.90 12.60 18.00
CA LEU A 213 -20.35 12.01 19.26
C LEU A 213 -20.10 10.50 19.28
N SER A 214 -20.39 9.80 18.17
CA SER A 214 -20.17 8.36 18.07
C SER A 214 -18.69 7.98 18.13
N GLU A 215 -17.81 8.77 17.51
CA GLU A 215 -16.36 8.59 17.61
C GLU A 215 -15.84 8.82 19.02
N ALA A 216 -16.33 9.87 19.69
CA ALA A 216 -16.01 10.12 21.07
C ALA A 216 -16.49 8.98 21.99
N ALA A 217 -17.73 8.49 21.78
CA ALA A 217 -18.27 7.37 22.52
C ALA A 217 -17.46 6.07 22.30
N ALA A 218 -17.07 5.78 21.07
CA ALA A 218 -16.20 4.63 20.74
C ALA A 218 -14.83 4.74 21.44
N ALA A 219 -14.22 5.92 21.41
CA ALA A 219 -12.92 6.18 22.07
C ALA A 219 -12.96 6.04 23.59
N MET A 220 -14.10 6.27 24.20
CA MET A 220 -14.32 6.13 25.65
C MET A 220 -14.69 4.71 26.07
N ALA A 221 -15.20 3.89 25.13
CA ALA A 221 -15.67 2.56 25.44
C ALA A 221 -14.54 1.70 26.03
N ARG A 222 -14.85 0.96 27.07
CA ARG A 222 -13.92 0.02 27.68
C ARG A 222 -13.60 -1.11 26.68
N PRO A 223 -12.32 -1.42 26.41
CA PRO A 223 -11.96 -2.55 25.57
C PRO A 223 -12.49 -3.85 26.17
N GLN A 224 -13.09 -4.72 25.39
CA GLN A 224 -13.60 -6.04 25.86
C GLN A 224 -12.48 -6.91 26.44
N ARG A 225 -11.23 -6.74 25.98
CA ARG A 225 -10.03 -7.47 26.44
C ARG A 225 -9.08 -6.56 27.20
N ALA A 226 -9.61 -5.66 28.05
CA ALA A 226 -8.76 -4.81 28.86
C ALA A 226 -7.91 -5.68 29.80
N GLY A 227 -6.61 -5.45 29.82
CA GLY A 227 -5.72 -5.97 30.85
C GLY A 227 -6.08 -5.43 32.23
N ARG A 228 -5.31 -5.79 33.28
CA ARG A 228 -5.55 -5.33 34.66
C ARG A 228 -5.62 -3.81 34.82
N THR A 229 -5.08 -3.04 33.90
CA THR A 229 -5.07 -1.57 33.97
C THR A 229 -5.74 -0.96 32.74
N TRP A 230 -6.59 0.05 32.94
CA TRP A 230 -7.21 0.80 31.86
C TRP A 230 -7.39 2.29 32.22
N TRP A 231 -7.53 3.14 31.19
CA TRP A 231 -7.79 4.55 31.34
C TRP A 231 -9.24 4.88 31.01
N GLU A 232 -9.98 5.35 32.00
CA GLU A 232 -11.32 5.90 31.82
C GLU A 232 -11.18 7.33 31.29
N VAL A 233 -11.38 7.52 29.98
CA VAL A 233 -11.25 8.82 29.32
C VAL A 233 -12.48 9.69 29.65
N ALA A 234 -12.25 10.96 29.96
CA ALA A 234 -13.31 11.92 30.21
C ALA A 234 -14.07 12.24 28.91
N PRO A 235 -15.42 12.29 28.94
CA PRO A 235 -16.25 12.60 27.79
C PRO A 235 -15.91 13.92 27.10
N TRP A 236 -15.61 14.96 27.90
CA TRP A 236 -15.20 16.26 27.35
C TRP A 236 -13.88 16.17 26.58
N GLN A 237 -12.91 15.35 27.03
CA GLN A 237 -11.64 15.17 26.35
C GLN A 237 -11.82 14.38 25.05
N ALA A 238 -12.53 13.25 25.11
CA ALA A 238 -12.81 12.44 23.94
C ALA A 238 -13.58 13.23 22.87
N LEU A 239 -14.52 14.06 23.28
CA LEU A 239 -15.28 14.91 22.37
C LEU A 239 -14.41 16.00 21.74
N LEU A 240 -13.52 16.66 22.50
CA LEU A 240 -12.58 17.63 21.95
C LEU A 240 -11.60 17.00 20.97
N ASP A 241 -11.10 15.81 21.28
CA ASP A 241 -10.20 15.07 20.39
C ASP A 241 -10.91 14.69 19.08
N ALA A 242 -12.17 14.25 19.15
CA ALA A 242 -12.98 13.93 17.98
C ALA A 242 -13.32 15.19 17.16
N ILE A 243 -13.65 16.32 17.82
CA ILE A 243 -13.88 17.62 17.15
C ILE A 243 -12.61 18.07 16.41
N ASP A 244 -11.44 18.01 17.06
CA ASP A 244 -10.18 18.42 16.43
C ASP A 244 -9.80 17.51 15.27
N ALA A 245 -10.01 16.20 15.37
CA ALA A 245 -9.81 15.27 14.28
C ALA A 245 -10.71 15.59 13.07
N ARG A 246 -12.00 15.84 13.28
CA ARG A 246 -12.94 16.22 12.22
C ARG A 246 -12.63 17.58 11.62
N ARG A 247 -12.26 18.56 12.47
CA ARG A 247 -11.80 19.87 12.01
C ARG A 247 -10.65 19.78 11.03
N ARG A 248 -9.64 18.93 11.31
CA ARG A 248 -8.50 18.71 10.38
C ARG A 248 -8.97 18.15 9.06
N ILE A 249 -9.89 17.17 9.07
CA ILE A 249 -10.47 16.61 7.85
C ILE A 249 -11.17 17.69 7.02
N TYR A 250 -11.99 18.55 7.66
CA TYR A 250 -12.71 19.62 6.95
C TYR A 250 -11.79 20.72 6.43
N LEU A 251 -10.68 21.01 7.12
CA LEU A 251 -9.65 21.95 6.65
C LEU A 251 -8.93 21.46 5.39
N THR A 252 -8.76 20.14 5.25
CA THR A 252 -8.06 19.51 4.11
C THR A 252 -9.02 18.95 3.07
N ALA A 253 -10.34 19.14 3.26
CA ALA A 253 -11.34 18.66 2.32
C ALA A 253 -11.13 19.26 0.92
N GLN A 254 -11.10 18.41 -0.08
CA GLN A 254 -11.00 18.85 -1.47
C GLN A 254 -12.31 19.49 -1.93
N PRO A 255 -12.27 20.43 -2.89
CA PRO A 255 -13.47 20.98 -3.48
C PRO A 255 -14.34 19.86 -4.06
N VAL A 256 -15.60 19.81 -3.62
CA VAL A 256 -16.56 18.86 -4.15
C VAL A 256 -17.05 19.39 -5.51
N PRO A 257 -17.10 18.57 -6.57
CA PRO A 257 -17.61 18.99 -7.86
C PRO A 257 -19.03 19.54 -7.73
N SER A 258 -19.31 20.69 -8.33
CA SER A 258 -20.62 21.36 -8.25
C SER A 258 -21.78 20.50 -8.82
N GLN A 259 -21.44 19.53 -9.65
CA GLN A 259 -22.37 18.58 -10.27
C GLN A 259 -22.78 17.45 -9.34
N LEU A 260 -22.10 17.26 -8.20
CA LEU A 260 -22.38 16.16 -7.28
C LEU A 260 -23.61 16.49 -6.45
N THR A 261 -24.74 15.90 -6.80
CA THR A 261 -25.96 15.93 -5.97
C THR A 261 -26.06 14.66 -5.13
N MET A 262 -26.20 14.81 -3.83
CA MET A 262 -26.38 13.69 -2.91
C MET A 262 -27.85 13.43 -2.65
N SER A 263 -28.28 12.18 -2.74
CA SER A 263 -29.64 11.72 -2.43
C SER A 263 -29.58 10.45 -1.59
N SER A 264 -30.63 10.22 -0.81
CA SER A 264 -30.87 8.91 -0.17
C SER A 264 -31.84 8.02 -0.97
N ASP A 265 -32.43 8.57 -2.04
CA ASP A 265 -33.37 7.85 -2.89
C ASP A 265 -32.66 7.31 -4.14
N LEU A 266 -32.72 6.00 -4.31
CA LEU A 266 -32.15 5.30 -5.48
C LEU A 266 -32.76 5.77 -6.80
N SER A 267 -34.00 6.28 -6.80
CA SER A 267 -34.62 6.82 -8.02
C SER A 267 -33.85 8.00 -8.62
N ALA A 268 -33.06 8.71 -7.82
CA ALA A 268 -32.20 9.78 -8.30
C ALA A 268 -31.14 9.29 -9.31
N LEU A 269 -30.80 8.00 -9.32
CA LEU A 269 -29.89 7.41 -10.31
C LEU A 269 -30.48 7.37 -11.72
N THR A 270 -31.80 7.52 -11.86
CA THR A 270 -32.47 7.53 -13.18
C THR A 270 -32.32 8.86 -13.93
N TYR A 271 -31.98 9.94 -13.23
CA TYR A 271 -31.84 11.26 -13.84
C TYR A 271 -30.49 11.44 -14.53
N PRO A 272 -30.47 11.96 -15.75
CA PRO A 272 -29.20 12.33 -16.41
C PRO A 272 -28.52 13.48 -15.65
N GLY A 273 -27.23 13.39 -15.46
CA GLY A 273 -26.47 14.49 -14.86
C GLY A 273 -25.55 14.11 -13.71
N GLY A 274 -25.51 12.82 -13.35
CA GLY A 274 -24.59 12.31 -12.36
C GLY A 274 -24.98 12.73 -10.93
N GLY A 275 -24.99 11.79 -10.03
CA GLY A 275 -25.26 12.02 -8.62
C GLY A 275 -24.71 10.89 -7.78
N ALA A 276 -24.41 11.17 -6.53
CA ALA A 276 -24.15 10.14 -5.56
C ALA A 276 -25.41 9.83 -4.78
N VAL A 277 -25.80 8.57 -4.78
CA VAL A 277 -26.85 8.07 -3.90
C VAL A 277 -26.17 7.32 -2.76
N VAL A 278 -26.41 7.79 -1.54
CA VAL A 278 -25.90 7.17 -0.33
C VAL A 278 -27.07 6.52 0.40
N VAL A 279 -27.01 5.22 0.56
CA VAL A 279 -28.02 4.46 1.30
C VAL A 279 -27.34 3.61 2.34
N ARG A 280 -28.01 3.46 3.48
CA ARG A 280 -27.57 2.51 4.49
C ARG A 280 -27.77 1.10 3.97
N GLY A 281 -26.69 0.30 4.05
CA GLY A 281 -26.65 -1.00 3.42
C GLY A 281 -27.44 -2.05 4.16
N GLY A 282 -28.53 -2.51 3.57
CA GLY A 282 -29.22 -3.73 3.96
C GLY A 282 -29.53 -4.57 2.73
N VAL A 283 -29.90 -5.82 2.91
CA VAL A 283 -30.36 -6.71 1.83
C VAL A 283 -31.47 -6.03 1.01
N THR A 284 -32.37 -5.31 1.69
CA THR A 284 -33.46 -4.57 1.08
C THR A 284 -33.00 -3.45 0.15
N ALA A 285 -31.98 -2.68 0.54
CA ALA A 285 -31.44 -1.61 -0.30
C ALA A 285 -30.78 -2.18 -1.56
N ARG A 286 -30.07 -3.31 -1.45
CA ARG A 286 -29.46 -4.01 -2.58
C ARG A 286 -30.49 -4.58 -3.53
N THR A 287 -31.57 -5.18 -2.99
CA THR A 287 -32.72 -5.67 -3.78
C THR A 287 -33.39 -4.51 -4.51
N SER A 288 -33.54 -3.35 -3.85
CA SER A 288 -34.10 -2.16 -4.46
C SER A 288 -33.24 -1.62 -5.58
N LEU A 289 -31.91 -1.60 -5.41
CA LEU A 289 -30.95 -1.24 -6.47
C LEU A 289 -31.08 -2.21 -7.65
N ALA A 290 -31.11 -3.51 -7.39
CA ALA A 290 -31.32 -4.53 -8.41
C ALA A 290 -32.62 -4.30 -9.19
N THR A 291 -33.71 -4.05 -8.48
CA THR A 291 -35.00 -3.78 -9.10
C THR A 291 -35.02 -2.51 -9.95
N LEU A 292 -34.37 -1.44 -9.47
CA LEU A 292 -34.24 -0.18 -10.20
C LEU A 292 -33.53 -0.36 -11.53
N ILE A 293 -32.35 -0.99 -11.49
CA ILE A 293 -31.51 -1.21 -12.69
C ILE A 293 -32.23 -2.12 -13.68
N THR A 294 -32.96 -3.14 -13.21
CA THR A 294 -33.76 -4.02 -14.07
C THR A 294 -34.87 -3.25 -14.78
N ARG A 295 -35.51 -2.29 -14.11
CA ARG A 295 -36.59 -1.43 -14.68
C ARG A 295 -36.06 -0.32 -15.56
N THR A 296 -34.76 0.04 -15.43
CA THR A 296 -34.15 1.13 -16.19
C THR A 296 -32.98 0.58 -16.98
N PRO A 297 -33.19 -0.06 -18.14
CA PRO A 297 -32.17 -0.81 -18.88
C PRO A 297 -31.03 0.06 -19.44
N ALA A 298 -31.18 1.38 -19.40
CA ALA A 298 -30.11 2.32 -19.74
C ALA A 298 -29.00 2.39 -18.67
N ILE A 299 -29.30 2.02 -17.42
CA ILE A 299 -28.30 2.05 -16.33
C ILE A 299 -27.55 0.72 -16.31
N ARG A 300 -26.21 0.79 -16.32
CA ARG A 300 -25.33 -0.37 -16.31
C ARG A 300 -24.29 -0.23 -15.21
N VAL A 301 -24.10 -1.28 -14.43
CA VAL A 301 -23.02 -1.30 -13.46
C VAL A 301 -21.71 -1.46 -14.21
N ALA A 302 -20.90 -0.42 -14.21
CA ALA A 302 -19.56 -0.44 -14.80
C ALA A 302 -18.49 -0.87 -13.80
N LEU A 303 -18.68 -0.53 -12.50
CA LEU A 303 -17.80 -0.89 -11.42
C LEU A 303 -18.60 -1.34 -10.21
N LEU A 304 -18.29 -2.52 -9.70
CA LEU A 304 -18.77 -3.03 -8.42
C LEU A 304 -17.59 -3.15 -7.46
N ARG A 305 -17.63 -2.41 -6.36
CA ARG A 305 -16.62 -2.51 -5.30
C ARG A 305 -17.21 -3.18 -4.06
N VAL A 306 -16.42 -4.08 -3.47
CA VAL A 306 -16.72 -4.73 -2.19
C VAL A 306 -15.43 -4.75 -1.36
N THR A 307 -15.53 -4.44 -0.07
CA THR A 307 -14.41 -4.62 0.86
C THR A 307 -14.68 -5.81 1.76
N VAL A 308 -13.73 -6.72 1.82
CA VAL A 308 -13.73 -7.90 2.67
C VAL A 308 -12.65 -7.71 3.73
N GLY A 309 -12.90 -8.20 4.96
CA GLY A 309 -11.94 -8.06 6.04
C GLY A 309 -12.20 -6.83 6.91
N GLY A 310 -11.43 -6.74 7.97
CA GLY A 310 -11.65 -5.86 9.08
C GLY A 310 -12.10 -6.65 10.31
N SER A 311 -12.57 -5.98 11.33
CA SER A 311 -13.04 -6.62 12.56
C SER A 311 -14.57 -6.58 12.65
N ALA A 312 -15.19 -7.76 12.71
CA ALA A 312 -16.61 -7.86 13.02
C ALA A 312 -16.94 -7.22 14.39
N ASP A 313 -15.99 -7.30 15.34
CA ASP A 313 -16.09 -6.64 16.63
C ASP A 313 -16.09 -5.11 16.45
N GLU A 314 -15.28 -4.57 15.55
CA GLU A 314 -15.27 -3.14 15.24
C GLU A 314 -16.62 -2.64 14.71
N LEU A 315 -17.25 -3.38 13.78
CA LEU A 315 -18.60 -3.02 13.29
C LEU A 315 -19.62 -3.04 14.43
N SER A 316 -19.57 -4.07 15.27
CA SER A 316 -20.45 -4.16 16.44
C SER A 316 -20.19 -2.99 17.39
N ASP A 317 -18.94 -2.67 17.67
CA ASP A 317 -18.54 -1.55 18.53
C ASP A 317 -19.02 -0.20 17.98
N ARG A 318 -18.90 0.01 16.67
CA ARG A 318 -19.38 1.22 15.98
C ARG A 318 -20.89 1.32 16.01
N ALA A 319 -21.60 0.21 15.77
CA ALA A 319 -23.05 0.20 15.87
C ALA A 319 -23.55 0.53 17.30
N ILE A 320 -22.87 -0.03 18.30
CA ILE A 320 -23.13 0.28 19.72
C ILE A 320 -22.85 1.75 20.01
N ALA A 321 -21.73 2.31 19.53
CA ALA A 321 -21.38 3.72 19.73
C ALA A 321 -22.36 4.67 19.02
N ALA A 322 -22.85 4.30 17.83
CA ALA A 322 -23.82 5.10 17.07
C ALA A 322 -25.20 5.25 17.77
N ARG A 323 -25.52 4.35 18.71
CA ARG A 323 -26.75 4.46 19.53
C ARG A 323 -26.80 5.74 20.37
N TRP A 324 -25.62 6.26 20.77
CA TRP A 324 -25.55 7.57 21.44
C TRP A 324 -25.96 8.75 20.54
N SER A 325 -25.92 8.56 19.24
CA SER A 325 -26.36 9.55 18.26
C SER A 325 -27.79 9.30 17.74
N GLY A 326 -28.55 8.46 18.43
CA GLY A 326 -29.95 8.17 18.12
C GLY A 326 -30.16 7.06 17.09
N GLU A 327 -29.08 6.34 16.70
CA GLU A 327 -29.18 5.23 15.77
C GLU A 327 -29.48 3.91 16.49
N GLN A 328 -30.48 3.18 16.04
CA GLN A 328 -30.91 1.91 16.66
C GLN A 328 -30.64 0.68 15.79
N SER A 329 -30.17 0.85 14.57
CA SER A 329 -29.91 -0.28 13.68
C SER A 329 -28.66 -1.04 14.07
N ASP A 330 -28.77 -2.36 14.06
CA ASP A 330 -27.61 -3.25 14.19
C ASP A 330 -26.83 -3.31 12.88
N ALA A 331 -25.59 -3.80 12.94
CA ALA A 331 -24.79 -4.05 11.75
C ALA A 331 -25.48 -5.09 10.84
N ASP A 332 -25.43 -4.88 9.52
CA ASP A 332 -25.98 -5.82 8.54
C ASP A 332 -25.24 -7.18 8.66
N PRO A 333 -25.95 -8.29 8.92
CA PRO A 333 -25.33 -9.62 9.08
C PRO A 333 -24.47 -10.04 7.89
N LEU A 334 -24.82 -9.61 6.66
CA LEU A 334 -24.02 -9.88 5.48
C LEU A 334 -22.68 -9.15 5.52
N LEU A 335 -22.69 -7.91 5.96
CA LEU A 335 -21.45 -7.13 6.13
C LEU A 335 -20.58 -7.66 7.25
N VAL A 336 -21.18 -8.13 8.34
CA VAL A 336 -20.48 -8.82 9.43
C VAL A 336 -19.80 -10.10 8.89
N ALA A 337 -20.51 -10.87 8.06
CA ALA A 337 -19.95 -12.08 7.44
C ALA A 337 -18.79 -11.77 6.49
N LEU A 338 -18.83 -10.67 5.73
CA LEU A 338 -17.73 -10.23 4.86
C LEU A 338 -16.49 -9.75 5.66
N GLN A 339 -16.64 -9.43 6.94
CA GLN A 339 -15.53 -9.07 7.83
C GLN A 339 -15.04 -10.22 8.70
N SER A 340 -15.51 -11.41 8.42
CA SER A 340 -15.00 -12.64 9.05
C SER A 340 -13.57 -12.95 8.58
N ASN A 341 -12.86 -13.73 9.39
CA ASN A 341 -11.61 -14.39 8.99
C ASN A 341 -11.85 -15.87 8.64
N ASP A 342 -13.11 -16.27 8.44
CA ASP A 342 -13.47 -17.64 8.05
C ASP A 342 -13.80 -17.68 6.55
N ALA A 343 -13.03 -18.47 5.80
CA ALA A 343 -13.12 -18.57 4.34
C ALA A 343 -14.52 -19.03 3.87
N VAL A 344 -15.16 -19.95 4.60
CA VAL A 344 -16.49 -20.48 4.24
C VAL A 344 -17.57 -19.41 4.41
N THR A 345 -17.51 -18.68 5.52
CA THR A 345 -18.44 -17.58 5.80
C THR A 345 -18.32 -16.48 4.75
N ILE A 346 -17.11 -16.06 4.41
CA ILE A 346 -16.86 -15.06 3.37
C ILE A 346 -17.34 -15.57 2.01
N ALA A 347 -16.98 -16.81 1.62
CA ALA A 347 -17.38 -17.39 0.35
C ALA A 347 -18.91 -17.42 0.19
N SER A 348 -19.61 -17.86 1.22
CA SER A 348 -21.08 -17.93 1.22
C SER A 348 -21.73 -16.54 1.12
N ALA A 349 -21.26 -15.57 1.92
CA ALA A 349 -21.79 -14.22 1.94
C ALA A 349 -21.55 -13.48 0.61
N LEU A 350 -20.31 -13.54 0.13
CA LEU A 350 -19.88 -12.84 -1.09
C LEU A 350 -20.50 -13.49 -2.35
N ALA A 351 -20.59 -14.82 -2.42
CA ALA A 351 -21.23 -15.51 -3.55
C ALA A 351 -22.71 -15.10 -3.67
N ARG A 352 -23.45 -15.05 -2.56
CA ARG A 352 -24.85 -14.57 -2.57
C ARG A 352 -24.94 -13.14 -3.10
N LEU A 353 -24.01 -12.27 -2.72
CA LEU A 353 -23.96 -10.89 -3.16
C LEU A 353 -23.67 -10.80 -4.67
N LEU A 354 -22.64 -11.50 -5.15
CA LEU A 354 -22.26 -11.51 -6.57
C LEU A 354 -23.37 -12.10 -7.45
N VAL A 355 -23.98 -13.21 -7.04
CA VAL A 355 -25.12 -13.82 -7.75
C VAL A 355 -26.32 -12.87 -7.81
N ALA A 356 -26.64 -12.16 -6.72
CA ALA A 356 -27.72 -11.18 -6.71
C ALA A 356 -27.44 -9.98 -7.63
N MET A 357 -26.18 -9.59 -7.77
CA MET A 357 -25.75 -8.48 -8.62
C MET A 357 -25.52 -8.87 -10.09
N ASN A 358 -25.28 -10.14 -10.38
CA ASN A 358 -24.96 -10.63 -11.73
C ASN A 358 -25.95 -10.20 -12.83
N PRO A 359 -27.29 -10.23 -12.61
CA PRO A 359 -28.24 -9.76 -13.63
C PRO A 359 -28.09 -8.27 -14.01
N LEU A 360 -27.45 -7.48 -13.14
CA LEU A 360 -27.24 -6.04 -13.31
C LEU A 360 -25.93 -5.74 -14.02
N MET A 361 -25.02 -6.70 -14.00
CA MET A 361 -23.68 -6.60 -14.53
C MET A 361 -23.66 -7.03 -16.01
N ARG A 362 -24.32 -6.26 -16.86
CA ARG A 362 -24.32 -6.50 -18.31
C ARG A 362 -23.12 -5.79 -18.96
N HIS A 363 -22.51 -6.45 -19.93
CA HIS A 363 -21.37 -5.93 -20.72
C HIS A 363 -20.04 -5.81 -19.97
N ASP A 364 -19.65 -6.88 -19.28
CA ASP A 364 -18.30 -7.04 -18.71
C ASP A 364 -17.93 -5.99 -17.65
N PRO A 365 -18.72 -5.90 -16.56
CA PRO A 365 -18.43 -4.96 -15.50
C PRO A 365 -17.15 -5.33 -14.77
N LEU A 366 -16.42 -4.33 -14.32
CA LEU A 366 -15.28 -4.53 -13.44
C LEU A 366 -15.79 -4.76 -12.00
N VAL A 367 -15.54 -5.95 -11.47
CA VAL A 367 -15.76 -6.27 -10.06
C VAL A 367 -14.43 -6.13 -9.33
N VAL A 368 -14.40 -5.30 -8.30
CA VAL A 368 -13.20 -5.04 -7.51
C VAL A 368 -13.49 -5.39 -6.06
N ILE A 369 -12.69 -6.27 -5.50
CA ILE A 369 -12.83 -6.71 -4.13
C ILE A 369 -11.53 -6.39 -3.40
N ASP A 370 -11.62 -5.47 -2.46
CA ASP A 370 -10.51 -5.12 -1.56
C ASP A 370 -10.57 -6.02 -0.34
N LEU A 371 -9.42 -6.59 0.06
CA LEU A 371 -9.31 -7.48 1.23
C LEU A 371 -7.95 -7.30 1.91
N ASP A 372 -7.87 -7.76 3.16
CA ASP A 372 -6.61 -7.83 3.89
C ASP A 372 -5.75 -8.98 3.36
N ASP A 373 -4.44 -8.93 3.61
CA ASP A 373 -3.48 -9.94 3.13
C ASP A 373 -3.53 -11.20 4.04
N HIS A 374 -4.71 -11.87 4.05
CA HIS A 374 -4.97 -13.09 4.80
C HIS A 374 -5.37 -14.24 3.87
N PRO A 375 -4.75 -15.44 4.01
CA PRO A 375 -5.06 -16.62 3.18
C PRO A 375 -6.55 -16.99 3.19
N GLU A 376 -7.20 -16.93 4.34
CA GLU A 376 -8.61 -17.27 4.51
C GLU A 376 -9.54 -16.32 3.75
N GLN A 377 -9.25 -15.02 3.81
CA GLN A 377 -10.04 -14.02 3.08
C GLN A 377 -9.86 -14.18 1.57
N LEU A 378 -8.62 -14.40 1.14
CA LEU A 378 -8.31 -14.61 -0.28
C LEU A 378 -8.98 -15.89 -0.81
N ALA A 379 -8.92 -17.00 -0.06
CA ALA A 379 -9.61 -18.25 -0.40
C ALA A 379 -11.12 -18.03 -0.51
N GLY A 380 -11.72 -17.39 0.49
CA GLY A 380 -13.15 -17.09 0.51
C GLY A 380 -13.61 -16.25 -0.67
N VAL A 381 -12.85 -15.20 -1.01
CA VAL A 381 -13.14 -14.30 -2.13
C VAL A 381 -13.04 -15.03 -3.47
N LEU A 382 -11.96 -15.76 -3.73
CA LEU A 382 -11.77 -16.47 -5.00
C LEU A 382 -12.76 -17.62 -5.16
N THR A 383 -13.10 -18.32 -4.08
CA THR A 383 -14.18 -19.32 -4.07
C THR A 383 -15.53 -18.68 -4.41
N ALA A 384 -15.85 -17.53 -3.82
CA ALA A 384 -17.10 -16.82 -4.13
C ALA A 384 -17.21 -16.40 -5.59
N ILE A 385 -16.11 -15.91 -6.18
CA ILE A 385 -16.04 -15.54 -7.60
C ILE A 385 -16.24 -16.78 -8.48
N SER A 386 -15.60 -17.91 -8.15
CA SER A 386 -15.78 -19.18 -8.86
C SER A 386 -17.23 -19.67 -8.80
N LEU A 387 -17.85 -19.62 -7.61
CA LEU A 387 -19.28 -19.97 -7.42
C LEU A 387 -20.23 -19.06 -8.19
N ALA A 388 -19.84 -17.80 -8.42
CA ALA A 388 -20.57 -16.86 -9.24
C ALA A 388 -20.32 -17.02 -10.77
N GLY A 389 -19.50 -18.01 -11.16
CA GLY A 389 -19.18 -18.31 -12.55
C GLY A 389 -18.11 -17.40 -13.16
N GLY A 390 -17.24 -16.81 -12.34
CA GLY A 390 -16.22 -15.88 -12.77
C GLY A 390 -14.79 -16.32 -12.49
N THR A 391 -13.84 -15.53 -13.00
CA THR A 391 -12.42 -15.64 -12.69
C THR A 391 -11.89 -14.33 -12.11
N GLY A 392 -10.85 -14.42 -11.29
CA GLY A 392 -10.24 -13.26 -10.64
C GLY A 392 -8.74 -13.16 -10.89
N SER A 393 -8.27 -11.92 -11.00
CA SER A 393 -6.85 -11.57 -10.91
C SER A 393 -6.60 -10.93 -9.56
N VAL A 394 -5.48 -11.25 -8.92
CA VAL A 394 -5.13 -10.73 -7.60
C VAL A 394 -3.95 -9.79 -7.74
N LEU A 395 -4.10 -8.57 -7.24
CA LEU A 395 -3.06 -7.55 -7.22
C LEU A 395 -2.78 -7.18 -5.76
N ARG A 396 -1.51 -7.03 -5.41
CA ARG A 396 -1.13 -6.54 -4.09
C ARG A 396 -1.27 -5.01 -4.04
N ARG A 397 -2.03 -4.51 -3.06
CA ARG A 397 -2.09 -3.09 -2.74
C ARG A 397 -0.91 -2.70 -1.86
N PHE A 398 -0.26 -1.62 -2.21
CA PHE A 398 0.72 -0.96 -1.36
C PHE A 398 0.15 0.41 -1.01
N ASP A 399 -0.64 0.47 0.04
CA ASP A 399 -1.07 1.74 0.60
C ASP A 399 0.06 2.31 1.48
N ASP A 400 0.22 3.63 1.47
CA ASP A 400 1.26 4.34 2.25
C ASP A 400 1.08 4.15 3.77
N ASP A 401 -0.09 3.67 4.20
CA ASP A 401 -0.46 3.43 5.59
C ASP A 401 -0.40 1.92 5.95
N ARG A 402 0.80 1.42 6.12
CA ARG A 402 1.21 0.33 7.03
C ARG A 402 0.56 -1.05 6.95
N THR A 403 -0.54 -1.27 6.29
CA THR A 403 -1.11 -2.61 6.12
C THR A 403 -1.14 -3.01 4.64
N PRO A 404 -0.35 -4.01 4.24
CA PRO A 404 -0.44 -4.54 2.89
C PRO A 404 -1.83 -5.17 2.71
N GLY A 405 -2.56 -4.72 1.70
CA GLY A 405 -3.84 -5.29 1.30
C GLY A 405 -3.74 -5.97 -0.07
N LEU A 406 -4.77 -6.71 -0.42
CA LEU A 406 -4.95 -7.31 -1.73
C LEU A 406 -6.16 -6.68 -2.42
N THR A 407 -6.11 -6.58 -3.72
CA THR A 407 -7.25 -6.23 -4.57
C THR A 407 -7.47 -7.35 -5.56
N VAL A 408 -8.65 -7.96 -5.53
CA VAL A 408 -9.07 -8.93 -6.53
C VAL A 408 -9.94 -8.21 -7.56
N THR A 409 -9.54 -8.30 -8.82
CA THR A 409 -10.38 -7.86 -9.95
C THR A 409 -10.98 -9.09 -10.62
N ALA A 410 -12.28 -9.10 -10.80
CA ALA A 410 -12.98 -10.25 -11.34
C ALA A 410 -13.88 -9.86 -12.51
N ARG A 411 -14.08 -10.82 -13.43
CA ARG A 411 -15.08 -10.81 -14.48
C ARG A 411 -15.98 -12.00 -14.29
N LEU A 412 -17.30 -11.75 -14.22
CA LEU A 412 -18.32 -12.77 -13.91
C LEU A 412 -18.93 -13.29 -15.22
N SER A 413 -18.32 -13.67 -16.19
CA SER A 413 -18.84 -14.30 -17.44
C SER A 413 -17.73 -14.68 -18.40
N GLU A 414 -16.53 -14.87 -17.88
CA GLU A 414 -15.41 -15.29 -18.70
C GLU A 414 -15.56 -16.78 -19.01
N PRO A 415 -15.64 -17.17 -20.29
CA PRO A 415 -15.68 -18.59 -20.63
C PRO A 415 -14.43 -19.29 -20.11
N PRO A 416 -14.53 -20.53 -19.62
CA PRO A 416 -13.37 -21.26 -19.13
C PRO A 416 -12.30 -21.37 -20.22
N ALA A 417 -11.07 -21.09 -19.89
CA ALA A 417 -9.94 -21.28 -20.80
C ALA A 417 -9.82 -22.77 -21.14
N ILE A 418 -9.99 -23.12 -22.42
CA ILE A 418 -9.99 -24.50 -22.89
C ILE A 418 -8.58 -25.09 -22.70
N GLY A 419 -8.46 -26.19 -21.97
CA GLY A 419 -7.32 -27.10 -22.04
C GLY A 419 -6.27 -27.02 -20.94
N LEU A 420 -6.51 -26.35 -19.81
CA LEU A 420 -5.61 -26.43 -18.67
C LEU A 420 -5.83 -27.76 -17.92
N GLN A 421 -4.86 -28.65 -17.94
CA GLN A 421 -4.88 -29.85 -17.11
C GLN A 421 -4.60 -29.47 -15.64
N PRO A 422 -5.22 -30.17 -14.66
CA PRO A 422 -4.92 -29.96 -13.26
C PRO A 422 -3.42 -30.21 -13.03
N ARG A 423 -2.72 -29.21 -12.52
CA ARG A 423 -1.30 -29.28 -12.20
C ARG A 423 -1.12 -29.50 -10.70
N SER A 424 -0.03 -30.16 -10.32
CA SER A 424 0.30 -30.25 -8.91
C SER A 424 0.63 -28.87 -8.34
N GLN A 425 0.38 -28.69 -7.05
CA GLN A 425 0.67 -27.44 -6.31
C GLN A 425 2.13 -26.99 -6.54
N ILE A 426 3.08 -27.89 -6.40
CA ILE A 426 4.52 -27.61 -6.58
C ILE A 426 4.83 -27.17 -8.01
N SER A 427 4.25 -27.83 -9.01
CA SER A 427 4.46 -27.46 -10.42
C SER A 427 3.93 -26.06 -10.72
N LEU A 428 2.76 -25.71 -10.18
CA LEU A 428 2.19 -24.38 -10.39
C LEU A 428 3.04 -23.28 -9.70
N MET A 429 3.50 -23.52 -8.47
CA MET A 429 4.40 -22.60 -7.78
C MET A 429 5.74 -22.44 -8.53
N SER A 430 6.33 -23.53 -8.98
CA SER A 430 7.58 -23.51 -9.74
C SER A 430 7.44 -22.70 -11.04
N ASP A 431 6.35 -22.89 -11.78
CA ASP A 431 6.10 -22.14 -13.01
C ASP A 431 5.95 -20.63 -12.72
N LEU A 432 5.28 -20.25 -11.65
CA LEU A 432 5.13 -18.85 -11.24
C LEU A 432 6.47 -18.22 -10.84
N VAL A 433 7.28 -18.91 -10.05
CA VAL A 433 8.61 -18.43 -9.63
C VAL A 433 9.54 -18.29 -10.84
N VAL A 434 9.53 -19.26 -11.76
CA VAL A 434 10.31 -19.18 -13.02
C VAL A 434 9.84 -18.02 -13.88
N ALA A 435 8.51 -17.83 -14.03
CA ALA A 435 7.97 -16.72 -14.82
C ALA A 435 8.31 -15.35 -14.21
N HIS A 436 8.41 -15.25 -12.87
CA HIS A 436 8.87 -14.05 -12.21
C HIS A 436 10.36 -13.76 -12.47
N GLY A 437 11.19 -14.81 -12.52
CA GLY A 437 12.61 -14.70 -12.86
C GLY A 437 13.52 -14.23 -11.73
N GLU A 438 13.02 -14.08 -10.52
CA GLU A 438 13.77 -13.65 -9.32
C GLU A 438 13.33 -14.45 -8.09
N PRO A 439 14.18 -14.58 -7.05
CA PRO A 439 13.76 -15.15 -5.78
C PRO A 439 12.63 -14.36 -5.14
N VAL A 440 11.61 -15.07 -4.67
CA VAL A 440 10.40 -14.48 -4.08
C VAL A 440 10.17 -14.99 -2.67
N THR A 441 9.52 -14.18 -1.84
CA THR A 441 9.02 -14.67 -0.54
C THR A 441 7.71 -15.43 -0.74
N PRO A 442 7.37 -16.40 0.12
CA PRO A 442 6.07 -17.07 0.10
C PRO A 442 4.90 -16.09 0.08
N ARG A 443 5.01 -15.01 0.84
CA ARG A 443 4.01 -13.94 0.89
C ARG A 443 3.83 -13.22 -0.46
N GLN A 444 4.89 -13.03 -1.22
CA GLN A 444 4.80 -12.46 -2.57
C GLN A 444 4.18 -13.46 -3.56
N LEU A 445 4.50 -14.75 -3.42
CA LEU A 445 3.99 -15.80 -4.29
C LEU A 445 2.49 -16.08 -4.07
N LEU A 446 2.01 -15.95 -2.83
CA LEU A 446 0.66 -16.34 -2.43
C LEU A 446 -0.46 -15.78 -3.31
N PRO A 447 -0.52 -14.46 -3.62
CA PRO A 447 -1.60 -13.91 -4.45
C PRO A 447 -1.59 -14.46 -5.89
N ALA A 448 -0.41 -14.60 -6.49
CA ALA A 448 -0.27 -15.14 -7.83
C ALA A 448 -0.67 -16.61 -7.90
N TYR A 449 -0.24 -17.39 -6.90
CA TYR A 449 -0.62 -18.78 -6.76
C TYR A 449 -2.13 -18.94 -6.61
N ALA A 450 -2.75 -18.19 -5.70
CA ALA A 450 -4.18 -18.24 -5.45
C ALA A 450 -5.00 -17.95 -6.72
N ALA A 451 -4.63 -16.89 -7.45
CA ALA A 451 -5.29 -16.55 -8.72
C ALA A 451 -5.10 -17.61 -9.80
N ALA A 452 -3.89 -18.19 -9.93
CA ALA A 452 -3.60 -19.24 -10.90
C ALA A 452 -4.35 -20.53 -10.58
N ARG A 453 -4.43 -20.91 -9.30
CA ARG A 453 -5.16 -22.09 -8.82
C ARG A 453 -6.67 -21.95 -9.06
N ALA A 454 -7.23 -20.78 -8.73
CA ALA A 454 -8.64 -20.51 -8.96
C ALA A 454 -9.00 -20.54 -10.46
N ARG A 455 -8.15 -19.99 -11.33
CA ARG A 455 -8.32 -20.07 -12.78
C ARG A 455 -8.24 -21.52 -13.30
N ALA A 456 -7.30 -22.31 -12.76
CA ALA A 456 -7.17 -23.72 -13.13
C ALA A 456 -8.41 -24.53 -12.73
N ALA A 457 -8.95 -24.29 -11.53
CA ALA A 457 -10.19 -24.91 -11.08
C ALA A 457 -11.38 -24.54 -11.98
N HIS A 458 -11.52 -23.26 -12.29
CA HIS A 458 -12.56 -22.78 -13.19
C HIS A 458 -12.45 -23.43 -14.60
N ALA A 459 -11.26 -23.50 -15.14
CA ALA A 459 -11.00 -24.11 -16.46
C ALA A 459 -11.28 -25.62 -16.51
N SER A 460 -11.06 -26.33 -15.40
CA SER A 460 -11.34 -27.77 -15.27
C SER A 460 -12.79 -28.07 -14.85
N GLY A 461 -13.58 -27.06 -14.47
CA GLY A 461 -14.91 -27.24 -13.89
C GLY A 461 -14.89 -27.75 -12.44
N GLU A 462 -13.74 -27.68 -11.76
CA GLU A 462 -13.60 -28.03 -10.37
C GLU A 462 -14.25 -26.95 -9.49
N LEU A 463 -15.07 -27.38 -8.54
CA LEU A 463 -15.62 -26.48 -7.51
C LEU A 463 -14.59 -26.36 -6.39
N LEU A 464 -14.12 -25.15 -6.13
CA LEU A 464 -13.24 -24.87 -5.00
C LEU A 464 -14.00 -25.04 -3.66
N ASP A 465 -13.43 -25.83 -2.78
CA ASP A 465 -13.85 -25.86 -1.37
C ASP A 465 -13.09 -24.76 -0.61
N ALA A 466 -13.81 -23.80 -0.02
CA ALA A 466 -13.21 -22.65 0.61
C ALA A 466 -12.28 -22.99 1.78
N ALA A 467 -12.63 -24.01 2.57
CA ALA A 467 -11.82 -24.42 3.72
C ALA A 467 -10.53 -25.12 3.26
N ALA A 468 -10.66 -26.09 2.35
CA ALA A 468 -9.51 -26.80 1.78
C ALA A 468 -8.58 -25.84 1.02
N PHE A 469 -9.15 -24.87 0.31
CA PHE A 469 -8.35 -23.86 -0.39
C PHE A 469 -7.65 -22.90 0.57
N ALA A 470 -8.27 -22.54 1.70
CA ALA A 470 -7.61 -21.75 2.74
C ALA A 470 -6.44 -22.51 3.37
N ASP A 471 -6.59 -23.83 3.62
CA ASP A 471 -5.50 -24.69 4.09
C ASP A 471 -4.35 -24.73 3.08
N GLU A 472 -4.67 -24.90 1.80
CA GLU A 472 -3.70 -24.88 0.71
C GLU A 472 -2.94 -23.53 0.65
N LEU A 473 -3.62 -22.40 0.82
CA LEU A 473 -2.98 -21.09 0.82
C LEU A 473 -2.12 -20.84 2.07
N ARG A 474 -2.53 -21.35 3.24
CA ARG A 474 -1.68 -21.35 4.44
C ARG A 474 -0.40 -22.14 4.22
N ASP A 475 -0.50 -23.29 3.56
CA ASP A 475 0.65 -24.11 3.21
C ASP A 475 1.63 -23.36 2.30
N VAL A 476 1.14 -22.55 1.35
CA VAL A 476 1.98 -21.67 0.51
C VAL A 476 2.59 -20.54 1.33
N ALA A 477 1.84 -19.93 2.24
CA ALA A 477 2.35 -18.87 3.12
C ALA A 477 3.51 -19.35 4.00
N ASP A 478 3.44 -20.61 4.46
CA ASP A 478 4.45 -21.24 5.30
C ASP A 478 5.51 -22.03 4.52
N LEU A 479 5.54 -21.89 3.19
CA LEU A 479 6.35 -22.73 2.31
C LEU A 479 7.83 -22.73 2.67
N HIS A 480 8.41 -21.58 3.02
CA HIS A 480 9.82 -21.48 3.38
C HIS A 480 10.21 -22.39 4.54
N ALA A 481 9.33 -22.52 5.55
CA ALA A 481 9.56 -23.39 6.69
C ALA A 481 9.52 -24.89 6.32
N LYS A 482 8.86 -25.24 5.22
CA LYS A 482 8.68 -26.62 4.75
C LYS A 482 9.74 -27.05 3.73
N LEU A 483 10.40 -26.09 3.06
CA LEU A 483 11.45 -26.37 2.10
C LEU A 483 12.76 -26.72 2.79
N ARG A 484 13.44 -27.76 2.29
CA ARG A 484 14.80 -28.09 2.73
C ARG A 484 15.80 -27.20 1.98
N PRO A 485 16.88 -26.75 2.63
CA PRO A 485 17.99 -26.15 1.94
C PRO A 485 18.63 -27.18 1.01
N ALA A 486 18.61 -26.92 -0.26
CA ALA A 486 19.27 -27.64 -1.36
C ALA A 486 18.91 -29.11 -1.57
N GLY A 487 18.47 -29.49 -2.75
CA GLY A 487 18.74 -30.79 -3.26
C GLY A 487 17.67 -31.62 -3.94
N SER A 488 16.83 -31.12 -4.83
CA SER A 488 16.30 -31.97 -5.89
C SER A 488 15.88 -31.19 -7.13
N PHE A 489 16.21 -31.76 -8.28
CA PHE A 489 15.82 -31.23 -9.60
C PHE A 489 14.32 -30.97 -9.65
N ASP A 490 13.93 -29.85 -10.25
CA ASP A 490 12.55 -29.39 -10.41
C ASP A 490 11.80 -28.98 -9.13
N GLN A 491 12.46 -28.87 -7.99
CA GLN A 491 11.84 -28.48 -6.72
C GLN A 491 12.21 -27.05 -6.33
N LEU A 492 11.28 -26.41 -5.63
CA LEU A 492 11.53 -25.13 -4.98
C LEU A 492 12.57 -25.29 -3.90
N ILE A 493 13.53 -24.38 -3.82
CA ILE A 493 14.55 -24.31 -2.78
C ILE A 493 14.35 -23.07 -1.92
N ALA A 494 14.67 -23.22 -0.63
CA ALA A 494 14.73 -22.10 0.29
C ALA A 494 16.10 -21.41 0.14
N LEU A 495 16.10 -20.12 -0.11
CA LEU A 495 17.26 -19.25 -0.06
C LEU A 495 17.29 -18.48 1.27
N ALA A 496 18.37 -17.72 1.51
CA ALA A 496 18.46 -16.86 2.68
C ALA A 496 17.30 -15.83 2.74
N GLU A 497 17.08 -15.27 3.93
CA GLU A 497 16.04 -14.25 4.18
C GLU A 497 14.59 -14.68 3.84
N GLY A 498 14.30 -15.98 3.90
CA GLY A 498 12.95 -16.45 3.66
C GLY A 498 12.50 -16.44 2.21
N ARG A 499 13.42 -16.30 1.26
CA ARG A 499 13.12 -16.34 -0.18
C ARG A 499 13.18 -17.75 -0.73
N ILE A 500 12.44 -17.98 -1.81
CA ILE A 500 12.38 -19.24 -2.54
C ILE A 500 12.69 -19.03 -4.01
N PHE A 501 13.29 -20.04 -4.61
CA PHE A 501 13.58 -20.09 -6.03
C PHE A 501 13.54 -21.53 -6.56
N VAL A 502 13.68 -21.73 -7.85
CA VAL A 502 13.72 -23.05 -8.49
C VAL A 502 15.15 -23.44 -8.82
N GLU A 503 15.63 -24.55 -8.26
CA GLU A 503 16.97 -25.07 -8.52
C GLU A 503 17.03 -25.79 -9.88
N GLY A 504 18.17 -25.67 -10.57
CA GLY A 504 18.53 -26.54 -11.70
C GLY A 504 17.87 -26.22 -13.06
N ARG A 505 17.09 -25.15 -13.18
CA ARG A 505 16.47 -24.75 -14.46
C ARG A 505 17.13 -23.54 -15.12
N ALA A 506 18.46 -23.52 -15.17
CA ALA A 506 19.26 -22.43 -15.73
C ALA A 506 18.85 -21.99 -17.15
N GLU A 507 18.26 -22.87 -17.95
CA GLU A 507 17.84 -22.55 -19.31
C GLU A 507 16.50 -21.77 -19.35
N ARG A 508 15.52 -22.13 -18.53
CA ARG A 508 14.27 -21.34 -18.37
C ARG A 508 14.53 -20.00 -17.71
N GLU A 509 15.42 -19.94 -16.75
CA GLU A 509 15.84 -18.70 -16.10
C GLU A 509 16.51 -17.72 -17.07
N ARG A 510 17.31 -18.23 -18.01
CA ARG A 510 17.95 -17.41 -19.06
C ARG A 510 16.96 -16.80 -20.04
N LEU A 511 15.79 -17.39 -20.21
CA LEU A 511 14.76 -16.91 -21.14
C LEU A 511 13.79 -15.92 -20.49
N ALA A 512 13.72 -15.87 -19.16
CA ALA A 512 12.82 -14.97 -18.45
C ALA A 512 13.56 -13.68 -18.05
N THR A 513 13.12 -12.55 -18.60
CA THR A 513 13.59 -11.24 -18.13
C THR A 513 13.16 -11.07 -16.68
N PRO A 514 14.07 -10.78 -15.74
CA PRO A 514 13.72 -10.59 -14.34
C PRO A 514 12.61 -9.55 -14.14
N ALA A 515 11.71 -9.81 -13.21
CA ALA A 515 10.56 -8.93 -12.95
C ALA A 515 10.99 -7.50 -12.62
N ALA A 516 12.07 -7.34 -11.85
CA ALA A 516 12.58 -6.03 -11.52
C ALA A 516 13.14 -5.28 -12.75
N ASP A 517 13.74 -5.97 -13.72
CA ASP A 517 14.18 -5.32 -14.97
C ASP A 517 12.97 -4.87 -15.80
N ARG A 518 11.92 -5.70 -15.88
CA ARG A 518 10.68 -5.35 -16.57
C ARG A 518 9.99 -4.13 -15.94
N ALA A 519 9.90 -4.14 -14.63
CA ALA A 519 9.26 -3.07 -13.88
C ALA A 519 10.08 -1.77 -13.94
N ASP A 520 11.40 -1.86 -13.89
CA ASP A 520 12.27 -0.70 -14.01
C ASP A 520 12.13 -0.05 -15.40
N ALA A 521 12.10 -0.86 -16.45
CA ALA A 521 11.85 -0.38 -17.82
C ALA A 521 10.45 0.26 -17.94
N ALA A 522 9.43 -0.31 -17.28
CA ALA A 522 8.09 0.25 -17.26
C ALA A 522 8.04 1.59 -16.48
N ALA A 523 8.69 1.65 -15.31
CA ALA A 523 8.80 2.90 -14.54
C ALA A 523 9.49 4.01 -15.33
N PHE A 524 10.58 3.66 -16.01
CA PHE A 524 11.30 4.61 -16.87
C PHE A 524 10.45 5.12 -18.03
N ALA A 525 9.74 4.22 -18.73
CA ALA A 525 8.87 4.59 -19.85
C ALA A 525 7.73 5.52 -19.40
N LEU A 526 7.20 5.30 -18.21
CA LEU A 526 6.14 6.12 -17.64
C LEU A 526 6.63 7.50 -17.21
N VAL A 527 7.82 7.58 -16.60
CA VAL A 527 8.44 8.87 -16.28
C VAL A 527 8.67 9.67 -17.56
N GLY A 528 9.05 9.03 -18.67
CA GLY A 528 9.18 9.68 -19.98
C GLY A 528 7.85 10.20 -20.54
N ALA A 529 6.73 9.58 -20.22
CA ALA A 529 5.40 10.03 -20.61
C ALA A 529 4.87 11.19 -19.73
N LEU A 530 5.41 11.39 -18.52
CA LEU A 530 5.03 12.47 -17.59
C LEU A 530 5.39 13.88 -18.07
N GLU A 531 6.15 14.05 -19.14
CA GLU A 531 6.42 15.36 -19.77
C GLU A 531 5.12 16.09 -20.19
N ALA A 532 3.99 15.37 -20.26
CA ALA A 532 2.69 15.89 -20.62
C ALA A 532 1.80 16.31 -19.44
N GLY A 533 2.27 16.24 -18.18
CA GLY A 533 1.49 16.61 -16.99
C GLY A 533 0.54 15.54 -16.47
N GLU A 534 0.70 14.28 -16.89
CA GLU A 534 -0.04 13.13 -16.41
C GLU A 534 0.60 12.56 -15.12
N GLY A 535 -0.25 12.09 -14.16
CA GLY A 535 0.21 11.83 -12.81
C GLY A 535 1.01 10.52 -12.63
N VAL A 536 1.91 10.52 -11.67
CA VAL A 536 2.73 9.36 -11.22
C VAL A 536 1.88 8.15 -10.81
N ASP A 537 0.59 8.33 -10.53
CA ASP A 537 -0.32 7.25 -10.12
C ASP A 537 -0.50 6.18 -11.22
N GLU A 538 -0.41 6.54 -12.50
CA GLU A 538 -0.46 5.58 -13.62
C GLU A 538 0.81 4.74 -13.71
N ALA A 539 1.96 5.31 -13.35
CA ALA A 539 3.23 4.61 -13.23
C ALA A 539 3.17 3.50 -12.17
N LEU A 540 2.52 3.78 -11.05
CA LEU A 540 2.34 2.80 -9.98
C LEU A 540 1.46 1.63 -10.42
N VAL A 541 0.42 1.87 -11.23
CA VAL A 541 -0.45 0.81 -11.75
C VAL A 541 0.32 -0.15 -12.67
N ALA A 542 1.22 0.37 -13.51
CA ALA A 542 2.01 -0.49 -14.39
C ALA A 542 3.06 -1.30 -13.63
N LEU A 543 3.64 -0.74 -12.55
CA LEU A 543 4.53 -1.50 -11.64
C LEU A 543 3.79 -2.59 -10.85
N ASP A 544 2.48 -2.44 -10.66
CA ASP A 544 1.62 -3.42 -10.00
C ASP A 544 1.16 -4.54 -10.96
N ALA A 545 1.46 -4.45 -12.24
CA ALA A 545 1.03 -5.45 -13.24
C ALA A 545 1.75 -6.80 -13.13
N ASP A 546 2.85 -6.89 -12.39
CA ASP A 546 3.50 -8.18 -12.10
C ASP A 546 2.64 -8.98 -11.10
N PRO A 547 2.21 -10.22 -11.46
CA PRO A 547 1.31 -11.01 -10.61
C PRO A 547 1.91 -11.36 -9.24
N ILE A 548 3.23 -11.41 -9.10
CA ILE A 548 3.89 -11.68 -7.80
C ILE A 548 4.08 -10.38 -7.00
N GLY A 549 4.13 -9.25 -7.69
CA GLY A 549 4.28 -7.93 -7.09
C GLY A 549 5.70 -7.62 -6.63
N MET A 550 6.03 -6.35 -6.60
CA MET A 550 7.33 -5.85 -6.14
C MET A 550 7.25 -5.35 -4.72
N SER A 551 8.39 -5.34 -4.04
CA SER A 551 8.45 -4.72 -2.70
C SER A 551 8.27 -3.19 -2.80
N PRO A 552 7.65 -2.56 -1.77
CA PRO A 552 7.46 -1.12 -1.74
C PRO A 552 8.76 -0.34 -1.86
N GLU A 553 9.83 -0.84 -1.22
CA GLU A 553 11.14 -0.18 -1.21
C GLU A 553 11.80 -0.23 -2.59
N LEU A 554 11.69 -1.36 -3.31
CA LEU A 554 12.24 -1.47 -4.66
C LEU A 554 11.50 -0.54 -5.63
N ARG A 555 10.17 -0.45 -5.50
CA ARG A 555 9.35 0.47 -6.27
C ARG A 555 9.71 1.92 -5.99
N SER A 556 9.87 2.29 -4.71
CA SER A 556 10.31 3.65 -4.34
C SER A 556 11.67 3.97 -4.93
N ALA A 557 12.63 3.04 -4.82
CA ALA A 557 13.97 3.22 -5.37
C ALA A 557 13.96 3.41 -6.89
N MET A 558 13.11 2.68 -7.63
CA MET A 558 12.94 2.87 -9.07
C MET A 558 12.39 4.27 -9.40
N LEU A 559 11.36 4.71 -8.69
CA LEU A 559 10.80 6.05 -8.91
C LEU A 559 11.79 7.15 -8.53
N ASP A 560 12.52 6.98 -7.42
CA ASP A 560 13.51 7.95 -6.96
C ASP A 560 14.71 8.05 -7.90
N ALA A 561 15.05 6.95 -8.61
CA ALA A 561 16.10 6.93 -9.61
C ALA A 561 15.80 7.80 -10.84
N TYR A 562 14.52 8.02 -11.17
CA TYR A 562 14.10 8.75 -12.37
C TYR A 562 13.38 10.06 -12.09
N THR A 563 12.98 10.32 -10.84
CA THR A 563 12.21 11.51 -10.47
C THR A 563 12.81 12.24 -9.29
N SER A 564 12.55 13.55 -9.21
CA SER A 564 12.75 14.37 -8.01
C SER A 564 11.42 14.78 -7.44
N VAL A 565 11.36 15.03 -6.13
CA VAL A 565 10.17 15.54 -5.46
C VAL A 565 10.35 17.03 -5.21
N VAL A 566 9.46 17.85 -5.82
CA VAL A 566 9.42 19.30 -5.63
C VAL A 566 8.00 19.63 -5.14
N ASP A 567 7.88 20.28 -3.99
CA ASP A 567 6.58 20.63 -3.37
C ASP A 567 5.60 19.46 -3.23
N GLY A 568 6.13 18.27 -2.95
CA GLY A 568 5.35 17.04 -2.79
C GLY A 568 4.89 16.38 -4.10
N VAL A 569 5.29 16.94 -5.25
CA VAL A 569 5.00 16.40 -6.58
C VAL A 569 6.27 15.80 -7.18
N ARG A 570 6.16 14.64 -7.81
CA ARG A 570 7.27 14.00 -8.52
C ARG A 570 7.40 14.59 -9.92
N HIS A 571 8.63 14.98 -10.27
CA HIS A 571 8.99 15.48 -11.59
C HIS A 571 10.10 14.61 -12.20
N PRO A 572 10.12 14.38 -13.52
CA PRO A 572 11.21 13.70 -14.18
C PRO A 572 12.56 14.40 -13.90
N LEU A 573 13.58 13.62 -13.53
CA LEU A 573 14.93 14.17 -13.35
C LEU A 573 15.53 14.64 -14.66
N ARG A 574 15.26 13.90 -15.75
CA ARG A 574 15.80 14.16 -17.09
C ARG A 574 14.81 13.64 -18.15
N THR A 575 14.89 14.18 -19.34
CA THR A 575 14.14 13.63 -20.47
C THR A 575 14.83 12.37 -21.02
N VAL A 576 14.06 11.46 -21.62
CA VAL A 576 14.58 10.24 -22.24
C VAL A 576 15.65 10.54 -23.32
N PRO A 577 15.44 11.53 -24.21
CA PRO A 577 16.48 11.93 -25.16
C PRO A 577 17.79 12.40 -24.51
N ALA A 578 17.70 13.18 -23.41
CA ALA A 578 18.87 13.66 -22.69
C ALA A 578 19.68 12.52 -22.04
N MET A 579 18.99 11.48 -21.52
CA MET A 579 19.65 10.31 -20.97
C MET A 579 20.37 9.50 -22.06
N GLU A 580 19.76 9.33 -23.23
CA GLU A 580 20.41 8.63 -24.35
C GLU A 580 21.60 9.43 -24.90
N GLU A 581 21.49 10.75 -25.02
CA GLU A 581 22.60 11.62 -25.40
C GLU A 581 23.77 11.51 -24.40
N GLU A 582 23.47 11.49 -23.10
CA GLU A 582 24.49 11.29 -22.05
C GLU A 582 25.15 9.90 -22.18
N ARG A 583 24.36 8.82 -22.38
CA ARG A 583 24.89 7.47 -22.58
C ARG A 583 25.89 7.44 -23.74
N LEU A 584 25.52 8.01 -24.86
CA LEU A 584 26.37 8.06 -26.04
C LEU A 584 27.62 8.91 -25.80
N ALA A 585 27.52 10.02 -25.07
CA ALA A 585 28.66 10.86 -24.72
C ALA A 585 29.63 10.13 -23.78
N ILE A 586 29.14 9.35 -22.81
CA ILE A 586 29.97 8.53 -21.93
C ILE A 586 30.66 7.43 -22.73
N ALA A 587 29.95 6.72 -23.62
CA ALA A 587 30.53 5.72 -24.49
C ALA A 587 31.66 6.32 -25.38
N ALA A 588 31.43 7.50 -25.96
CA ALA A 588 32.45 8.22 -26.72
C ALA A 588 33.66 8.55 -25.85
N GLY A 589 33.45 9.00 -24.61
CA GLY A 589 34.53 9.27 -23.63
C GLY A 589 35.38 8.04 -23.32
N LEU A 590 34.76 6.89 -23.14
CA LEU A 590 35.46 5.61 -22.89
C LEU A 590 36.29 5.20 -24.11
N LEU A 591 35.77 5.37 -25.33
CA LEU A 591 36.49 5.08 -26.57
C LEU A 591 37.68 6.04 -26.80
N GLU A 592 37.63 7.27 -26.31
CA GLU A 592 38.75 8.22 -26.36
C GLU A 592 39.77 7.99 -25.25
N LEU A 593 39.31 7.54 -24.09
CA LEU A 593 40.11 7.28 -22.90
C LEU A 593 41.03 6.05 -23.10
N GLY A 594 40.50 4.97 -23.69
CA GLY A 594 41.20 3.72 -23.90
C GLY A 594 42.53 3.89 -24.60
N PRO A 595 42.62 4.50 -25.83
CA PRO A 595 43.91 4.73 -26.51
C PRO A 595 44.89 5.57 -25.71
N ARG A 596 44.41 6.55 -24.95
CA ARG A 596 45.25 7.37 -24.06
C ARG A 596 45.85 6.59 -22.89
N MET A 597 45.17 5.50 -22.48
CA MET A 597 45.66 4.52 -21.49
C MET A 597 46.51 3.39 -22.12
N GLY A 598 46.80 3.46 -23.43
CA GLY A 598 47.54 2.44 -24.15
C GLY A 598 46.75 1.17 -24.45
N LEU A 599 45.40 1.27 -24.51
CA LEU A 599 44.49 0.20 -24.84
C LEU A 599 43.88 0.39 -26.25
N HIS A 600 43.57 -0.68 -26.93
CA HIS A 600 42.71 -0.63 -28.12
C HIS A 600 41.26 -0.70 -27.72
N VAL A 601 40.37 -0.13 -28.55
CA VAL A 601 38.94 -0.05 -28.24
C VAL A 601 38.09 -0.49 -29.40
N SER A 602 36.96 -1.11 -29.09
CA SER A 602 35.84 -1.35 -30.02
C SER A 602 34.52 -0.93 -29.38
N VAL A 603 33.53 -0.66 -30.23
CA VAL A 603 32.16 -0.29 -29.82
C VAL A 603 31.17 -1.33 -30.34
N ALA A 604 30.04 -1.49 -29.67
CA ALA A 604 28.94 -2.31 -30.17
C ALA A 604 28.61 -1.98 -31.64
N PRO A 605 28.48 -2.98 -32.53
CA PRO A 605 28.14 -2.74 -33.94
C PRO A 605 26.88 -1.89 -34.13
N ALA A 606 25.88 -2.05 -33.28
CA ALA A 606 24.64 -1.27 -33.30
C ALA A 606 24.86 0.23 -33.04
N LEU A 607 25.90 0.60 -32.28
CA LEU A 607 26.25 1.99 -31.95
C LEU A 607 27.28 2.61 -32.92
N ALA A 608 27.93 1.82 -33.75
CA ALA A 608 29.06 2.25 -34.57
C ALA A 608 28.72 3.40 -35.52
N SER A 609 27.52 3.46 -36.07
CA SER A 609 27.05 4.53 -36.96
C SER A 609 26.60 5.79 -36.27
N THR A 610 26.41 5.77 -34.94
CA THR A 610 25.89 6.89 -34.15
C THR A 610 26.94 7.98 -34.03
N ALA A 611 26.55 9.22 -34.34
CA ALA A 611 27.45 10.38 -34.30
C ALA A 611 27.35 11.07 -32.93
N VAL A 612 28.50 11.32 -32.30
CA VAL A 612 28.63 12.08 -31.06
C VAL A 612 29.68 13.18 -31.30
N ALA A 613 29.31 14.44 -31.03
CA ALA A 613 30.17 15.59 -31.30
C ALA A 613 30.79 15.59 -32.71
N GLY A 614 29.96 15.31 -33.72
CA GLY A 614 30.36 15.34 -35.13
C GLY A 614 31.22 14.17 -35.63
N ARG A 615 31.50 13.16 -34.78
CA ARG A 615 32.27 11.97 -35.14
C ARG A 615 31.50 10.71 -34.75
N THR A 616 31.41 9.71 -35.63
CA THR A 616 30.75 8.44 -35.32
C THR A 616 31.53 7.64 -34.28
N LEU A 617 30.83 6.85 -33.47
CA LEU A 617 31.48 6.01 -32.46
C LEU A 617 32.36 4.96 -33.11
N GLY A 618 31.98 4.39 -34.26
CA GLY A 618 32.80 3.49 -35.03
C GLY A 618 34.11 4.11 -35.55
N ALA A 619 34.12 5.42 -35.86
CA ALA A 619 35.34 6.11 -36.25
C ALA A 619 36.36 6.33 -35.08
N ARG A 620 35.94 6.07 -33.83
CA ARG A 620 36.79 6.10 -32.63
C ARG A 620 37.34 4.70 -32.29
N THR A 621 36.88 3.66 -32.95
CA THR A 621 37.34 2.28 -32.77
C THR A 621 38.75 2.12 -33.32
N THR A 622 39.60 1.40 -32.62
CA THR A 622 40.98 1.12 -33.01
C THR A 622 41.25 -0.34 -33.34
N VAL A 623 40.27 -1.21 -33.09
CA VAL A 623 40.31 -2.66 -33.40
C VAL A 623 38.96 -3.10 -33.96
N ASP A 624 39.00 -3.94 -35.01
CA ASP A 624 37.78 -4.59 -35.52
C ASP A 624 37.26 -5.57 -34.42
N PRO A 625 36.00 -5.47 -34.02
CA PRO A 625 35.40 -6.40 -33.06
C PRO A 625 35.44 -7.85 -33.50
N ILE A 626 35.40 -8.11 -34.81
CA ILE A 626 35.40 -9.46 -35.39
C ILE A 626 36.78 -10.15 -35.20
N ASP A 627 37.86 -9.40 -35.35
CA ASP A 627 39.22 -9.94 -35.28
C ASP A 627 39.72 -10.18 -33.86
N SER A 628 39.09 -9.54 -32.88
CA SER A 628 39.51 -9.57 -31.48
C SER A 628 38.56 -10.27 -30.52
N SER A 629 37.50 -10.87 -31.06
CA SER A 629 36.52 -11.61 -30.23
C SER A 629 37.17 -12.87 -29.63
N PRO A 630 36.84 -13.21 -28.37
CA PRO A 630 37.18 -14.53 -27.85
C PRO A 630 36.52 -15.62 -28.70
N PRO A 631 37.02 -16.86 -28.67
CA PRO A 631 36.44 -17.97 -29.46
C PRO A 631 35.03 -18.28 -28.88
N LEU A 632 34.01 -17.63 -29.43
CA LEU A 632 32.62 -17.81 -29.06
C LEU A 632 32.10 -19.07 -29.74
N ARG A 633 31.51 -19.98 -28.97
CA ARG A 633 31.06 -21.30 -29.43
C ARG A 633 29.68 -21.25 -30.06
N LEU A 634 28.84 -20.33 -29.64
CA LEU A 634 27.43 -20.24 -30.02
C LEU A 634 27.11 -18.88 -30.66
N ARG A 635 26.08 -18.85 -31.51
CA ARG A 635 25.60 -17.63 -32.14
C ARG A 635 25.00 -16.65 -31.09
N SER A 636 24.40 -17.20 -30.06
CA SER A 636 23.90 -16.41 -28.88
C SER A 636 25.02 -15.69 -28.15
N ASP A 637 26.19 -16.34 -28.02
CA ASP A 637 27.33 -15.75 -27.31
C ASP A 637 27.88 -14.56 -28.10
N ARG A 638 27.86 -14.69 -29.44
CA ARG A 638 28.26 -13.59 -30.32
C ARG A 638 27.32 -12.40 -30.22
N ALA A 639 26.01 -12.63 -30.21
CA ALA A 639 25.04 -11.55 -30.04
C ALA A 639 25.17 -10.84 -28.68
N ALA A 640 25.41 -11.60 -27.62
CA ALA A 640 25.68 -11.06 -26.29
C ALA A 640 26.95 -10.19 -26.26
N TYR A 641 28.01 -10.66 -26.91
CA TYR A 641 29.26 -9.91 -27.02
C TYR A 641 29.11 -8.61 -27.83
N ASP A 642 28.42 -8.67 -28.97
CA ASP A 642 28.17 -7.53 -29.85
C ASP A 642 27.24 -6.48 -29.22
N ALA A 643 26.55 -6.84 -28.14
CA ALA A 643 25.68 -5.93 -27.38
C ALA A 643 26.45 -5.12 -26.29
N VAL A 644 27.71 -5.46 -25.99
CA VAL A 644 28.54 -4.72 -25.01
C VAL A 644 28.89 -3.34 -25.57
N ASP A 645 28.57 -2.28 -24.83
CA ASP A 645 28.70 -0.88 -25.31
C ASP A 645 30.12 -0.53 -25.75
N ALA A 646 31.13 -0.90 -24.95
CA ALA A 646 32.54 -0.73 -25.34
C ALA A 646 33.41 -1.87 -24.79
N VAL A 647 34.37 -2.30 -25.58
CA VAL A 647 35.35 -3.30 -25.17
C VAL A 647 36.76 -2.74 -25.35
N LEU A 648 37.58 -2.85 -24.28
CA LEU A 648 38.94 -2.40 -24.30
C LEU A 648 39.90 -3.60 -24.32
N TYR A 649 40.94 -3.52 -25.14
CA TYR A 649 41.84 -4.63 -25.42
C TYR A 649 43.31 -4.25 -25.10
N ARG A 650 44.04 -5.24 -24.61
CA ARG A 650 45.51 -5.14 -24.43
C ARG A 650 46.14 -6.35 -25.10
N ARG A 651 47.07 -6.10 -26.05
CA ARG A 651 47.78 -7.15 -26.77
C ARG A 651 46.83 -8.17 -27.45
N GLY A 652 45.75 -7.69 -28.03
CA GLY A 652 44.76 -8.52 -28.71
C GLY A 652 43.81 -9.33 -27.81
N ARG A 653 43.85 -9.11 -26.47
CA ARG A 653 42.89 -9.72 -25.53
C ARG A 653 41.99 -8.66 -24.93
N ALA A 654 40.72 -8.93 -24.80
CA ALA A 654 39.79 -8.09 -24.06
C ALA A 654 40.20 -8.04 -22.58
N VAL A 655 40.31 -6.86 -22.03
CA VAL A 655 40.67 -6.64 -20.60
C VAL A 655 39.53 -5.96 -19.85
N LEU A 656 38.70 -5.16 -20.54
CA LEU A 656 37.55 -4.47 -19.93
C LEU A 656 36.34 -4.60 -20.83
N PHE A 657 35.22 -5.01 -20.27
CA PHE A 657 33.87 -4.86 -20.85
C PHE A 657 33.17 -3.72 -20.15
N CYS A 658 32.68 -2.74 -20.89
CA CYS A 658 32.02 -1.57 -20.34
C CYS A 658 30.56 -1.56 -20.79
N GLU A 659 29.65 -1.53 -19.83
CA GLU A 659 28.21 -1.31 -20.00
C GLU A 659 27.88 0.07 -19.47
N VAL A 660 27.20 0.91 -20.27
CA VAL A 660 26.85 2.28 -19.91
C VAL A 660 25.35 2.38 -19.71
N VAL A 661 24.91 2.71 -18.49
CA VAL A 661 23.50 2.79 -18.14
C VAL A 661 23.18 4.16 -17.55
N THR A 662 22.34 4.90 -18.25
CA THR A 662 21.83 6.23 -17.86
C THR A 662 20.30 6.25 -17.72
N GLY A 663 19.63 5.23 -18.23
CA GLY A 663 18.18 4.99 -18.20
C GLY A 663 17.83 3.75 -17.39
N PRO A 664 16.92 2.89 -17.86
CA PRO A 664 16.53 1.68 -17.12
C PRO A 664 17.75 0.84 -16.77
N LEU A 665 17.75 0.27 -15.57
CA LEU A 665 18.86 -0.54 -15.06
C LEU A 665 18.57 -2.05 -15.29
N PRO A 666 18.96 -2.64 -16.44
CA PRO A 666 18.70 -4.04 -16.76
C PRO A 666 19.74 -4.96 -16.10
N ILE A 667 19.92 -4.83 -14.78
CA ILE A 667 21.01 -5.52 -14.07
C ILE A 667 20.85 -7.04 -14.09
N GLY A 668 19.65 -7.56 -14.04
CA GLY A 668 19.39 -8.99 -14.17
C GLY A 668 19.74 -9.50 -15.57
N GLU A 669 19.34 -8.78 -16.60
CA GLU A 669 19.72 -9.08 -18.00
C GLU A 669 21.23 -9.04 -18.19
N LEU A 670 21.90 -8.03 -17.65
CA LEU A 670 23.35 -7.90 -17.77
C LEU A 670 24.10 -9.03 -17.07
N LEU A 671 23.81 -9.28 -15.78
CA LEU A 671 24.58 -10.21 -14.96
C LEU A 671 24.22 -11.68 -15.23
N LEU A 672 22.93 -11.99 -15.31
CA LEU A 672 22.47 -13.38 -15.38
C LEU A 672 22.35 -13.90 -16.81
N HIS A 673 22.15 -13.03 -17.80
CA HIS A 673 21.93 -13.43 -19.19
C HIS A 673 23.12 -13.05 -20.06
N ARG A 674 23.33 -11.77 -20.36
CA ARG A 674 24.30 -11.31 -21.35
C ARG A 674 25.74 -11.72 -20.97
N HIS A 675 26.21 -11.28 -19.81
CA HIS A 675 27.57 -11.57 -19.38
C HIS A 675 27.80 -13.00 -18.91
N ALA A 676 26.75 -13.72 -18.52
CA ALA A 676 26.85 -15.15 -18.25
C ALA A 676 27.20 -15.96 -19.51
N LEU A 677 26.75 -15.52 -20.71
CA LEU A 677 27.08 -16.16 -21.98
C LEU A 677 28.53 -15.91 -22.43
N ILE A 678 29.11 -14.76 -22.05
CA ILE A 678 30.49 -14.38 -22.37
C ILE A 678 31.46 -14.57 -21.18
N ALA A 679 31.02 -15.26 -20.13
CA ALA A 679 31.71 -15.36 -18.83
C ALA A 679 32.91 -16.33 -18.80
N SER A 680 33.30 -16.95 -19.90
CA SER A 680 34.40 -17.93 -19.90
C SER A 680 35.77 -17.33 -19.53
N ASP A 681 35.89 -16.01 -19.49
CA ASP A 681 37.15 -15.33 -19.14
C ASP A 681 37.01 -14.55 -17.83
N ARG A 682 37.40 -15.18 -16.72
CA ARG A 682 37.41 -14.57 -15.36
C ARG A 682 38.45 -13.47 -15.22
N GLU A 683 39.40 -13.35 -16.14
CA GLU A 683 40.44 -12.31 -16.11
C GLU A 683 39.95 -10.97 -16.65
N VAL A 684 38.79 -10.94 -17.33
CA VAL A 684 38.21 -9.70 -17.84
C VAL A 684 37.48 -8.96 -16.73
N VAL A 685 37.83 -7.69 -16.55
CA VAL A 685 37.10 -6.79 -15.67
C VAL A 685 35.81 -6.31 -16.38
N ARG A 686 34.71 -6.38 -15.68
CA ARG A 686 33.43 -5.87 -16.16
C ARG A 686 33.11 -4.56 -15.45
N LEU A 687 32.98 -3.52 -16.22
CA LEU A 687 32.75 -2.17 -15.73
C LEU A 687 31.32 -1.74 -16.01
N LEU A 688 30.52 -1.57 -14.98
CA LEU A 688 29.22 -0.94 -15.08
C LEU A 688 29.40 0.57 -14.87
N VAL A 689 29.22 1.33 -15.95
CA VAL A 689 29.24 2.79 -15.88
C VAL A 689 27.82 3.30 -15.68
N LEU A 690 27.55 3.87 -14.51
CA LEU A 690 26.20 4.12 -14.05
C LEU A 690 25.98 5.61 -13.73
N ALA A 691 24.82 6.15 -14.15
CA ALA A 691 24.41 7.46 -13.69
C ALA A 691 24.27 7.47 -12.16
N PRO A 692 24.77 8.51 -11.44
CA PRO A 692 24.77 8.52 -9.97
C PRO A 692 23.40 8.25 -9.32
N ALA A 693 22.32 8.70 -9.95
CA ALA A 693 20.96 8.49 -9.46
C ALA A 693 20.53 7.01 -9.43
N LEU A 694 21.16 6.14 -10.23
CA LEU A 694 20.85 4.72 -10.31
C LEU A 694 21.64 3.86 -9.30
N VAL A 695 22.65 4.42 -8.64
CA VAL A 695 23.51 3.67 -7.69
C VAL A 695 22.71 3.09 -6.52
N PRO A 696 21.80 3.82 -5.85
CA PRO A 696 20.99 3.25 -4.77
C PRO A 696 20.10 2.09 -5.24
N LEU A 697 19.53 2.20 -6.46
CA LEU A 697 18.73 1.14 -7.05
C LEU A 697 19.56 -0.12 -7.31
N LEU A 698 20.76 0.02 -7.90
CA LEU A 698 21.68 -1.10 -8.10
C LEU A 698 21.99 -1.83 -6.78
N GLN A 699 22.32 -1.08 -5.75
CA GLN A 699 22.68 -1.64 -4.45
C GLN A 699 21.51 -2.39 -3.80
N LEU A 700 20.32 -1.81 -3.85
CA LEU A 700 19.12 -2.46 -3.35
C LEU A 700 18.82 -3.76 -4.12
N ARG A 701 19.02 -3.77 -5.43
CA ARG A 701 18.82 -4.95 -6.26
C ARG A 701 19.82 -6.06 -5.93
N LEU A 702 21.10 -5.71 -5.82
CA LEU A 702 22.13 -6.67 -5.42
C LEU A 702 21.90 -7.21 -4.01
N ALA A 703 21.51 -6.37 -3.05
CA ALA A 703 21.23 -6.82 -1.69
C ALA A 703 20.01 -7.78 -1.60
N ARG A 704 19.05 -7.67 -2.52
CA ARG A 704 17.82 -8.45 -2.48
C ARG A 704 17.82 -9.73 -3.31
N ASP A 705 18.66 -9.83 -4.33
CA ASP A 705 18.78 -11.03 -5.17
C ASP A 705 20.17 -11.63 -5.04
N GLU A 706 20.25 -12.77 -4.33
CA GLU A 706 21.52 -13.49 -4.09
C GLU A 706 22.19 -13.95 -5.38
N ARG A 707 21.42 -14.20 -6.44
CA ARG A 707 21.98 -14.59 -7.74
C ARG A 707 22.69 -13.40 -8.38
N LEU A 708 22.09 -12.19 -8.27
CA LEU A 708 22.72 -10.97 -8.75
C LEU A 708 23.99 -10.67 -7.96
N SER A 709 23.97 -10.79 -6.62
CA SER A 709 25.16 -10.64 -5.79
C SER A 709 26.25 -11.64 -6.18
N ALA A 710 25.91 -12.92 -6.28
CA ALA A 710 26.85 -13.97 -6.66
C ALA A 710 27.42 -13.77 -8.08
N ALA A 711 26.57 -13.34 -9.03
CA ALA A 711 27.00 -13.01 -10.39
C ALA A 711 27.90 -11.78 -10.44
N TRP A 712 27.61 -10.77 -9.61
CA TRP A 712 28.45 -9.58 -9.45
C TRP A 712 29.83 -9.95 -8.94
N GLU A 713 29.92 -10.66 -7.81
CA GLU A 713 31.18 -11.07 -7.19
C GLU A 713 31.99 -12.01 -8.10
N SER A 714 31.34 -13.05 -8.64
CA SER A 714 32.04 -14.04 -9.50
C SER A 714 32.40 -13.49 -10.87
N GLY A 715 31.68 -12.48 -11.35
CA GLY A 715 31.85 -11.89 -12.68
C GLY A 715 32.93 -10.80 -12.75
N ASN A 716 33.63 -10.50 -11.65
CA ASN A 716 34.62 -9.42 -11.60
C ASN A 716 34.03 -8.06 -12.05
N TRP A 717 32.84 -7.74 -11.52
CA TRP A 717 32.15 -6.50 -11.80
C TRP A 717 32.62 -5.37 -10.91
N HIS A 718 32.76 -4.20 -11.50
CA HIS A 718 33.09 -2.96 -10.79
C HIS A 718 32.18 -1.84 -11.24
N LEU A 719 31.86 -0.94 -10.31
CA LEU A 719 31.03 0.25 -10.57
C LEU A 719 31.92 1.44 -10.87
N LEU A 720 31.60 2.18 -11.93
CA LEU A 720 32.17 3.50 -12.22
C LEU A 720 31.03 4.51 -12.36
N ALA A 721 31.03 5.55 -11.55
CA ALA A 721 30.06 6.62 -11.72
C ALA A 721 30.32 7.39 -13.03
N ALA A 722 29.27 7.72 -13.77
CA ALA A 722 29.35 8.30 -15.11
C ALA A 722 30.13 9.63 -15.14
N ASP A 723 30.00 10.46 -14.10
CA ASP A 723 30.75 11.71 -13.94
C ASP A 723 32.27 11.51 -13.82
N ARG A 724 32.71 10.34 -13.36
CA ARG A 724 34.12 9.99 -13.23
C ARG A 724 34.82 9.74 -14.58
N VAL A 725 34.06 9.28 -15.59
CA VAL A 725 34.61 9.16 -16.96
C VAL A 725 35.05 10.52 -17.47
N ALA A 726 34.26 11.57 -17.24
CA ALA A 726 34.63 12.94 -17.60
C ALA A 726 35.85 13.44 -16.79
N ALA A 727 35.96 13.08 -15.51
CA ALA A 727 37.11 13.42 -14.68
C ALA A 727 38.40 12.75 -15.19
N LEU A 728 38.36 11.45 -15.48
CA LEU A 728 39.46 10.69 -16.08
C LEU A 728 39.89 11.25 -17.42
N SER A 729 38.93 11.69 -18.25
CA SER A 729 39.23 12.30 -19.56
C SER A 729 39.95 13.64 -19.47
N ARG A 730 39.93 14.34 -18.34
CA ARG A 730 40.65 15.60 -18.11
C ARG A 730 42.12 15.38 -17.69
N LEU A 731 42.51 14.16 -17.29
CA LEU A 731 43.89 13.87 -16.94
C LEU A 731 44.77 13.98 -18.20
N ALA A 732 45.97 14.55 -18.05
CA ALA A 732 46.90 14.71 -19.18
C ALA A 732 47.42 13.38 -19.73
N ALA A 733 47.66 12.42 -18.86
CA ALA A 733 48.14 11.07 -19.20
C ALA A 733 47.43 10.05 -18.27
N PRO A 734 46.18 9.68 -18.54
CA PRO A 734 45.45 8.72 -17.73
C PRO A 734 46.09 7.35 -17.79
N ARG A 735 46.18 6.65 -16.66
CA ARG A 735 46.69 5.28 -16.54
C ARG A 735 45.56 4.34 -16.10
N LEU A 736 45.77 3.05 -16.34
CA LEU A 736 44.81 2.04 -15.86
C LEU A 736 44.65 2.05 -14.34
N THR A 737 45.75 2.35 -13.60
CA THR A 737 45.76 2.52 -12.14
C THR A 737 44.91 3.72 -11.68
N ASP A 738 44.78 4.76 -12.51
CA ASP A 738 43.93 5.91 -12.17
C ASP A 738 42.45 5.51 -12.24
N LEU A 739 42.10 4.55 -13.10
CA LEU A 739 40.74 3.98 -13.14
C LEU A 739 40.42 3.26 -11.83
N GLU A 740 41.37 2.49 -11.27
CA GLU A 740 41.18 1.80 -9.97
C GLU A 740 40.80 2.77 -8.85
N GLY A 741 41.43 3.95 -8.81
CA GLY A 741 41.15 4.99 -7.83
C GLY A 741 39.77 5.67 -8.00
N HIS A 742 39.08 5.43 -9.11
CA HIS A 742 37.77 5.98 -9.42
C HIS A 742 36.64 4.94 -9.41
N LEU A 743 36.97 3.65 -9.24
CA LEU A 743 35.98 2.62 -9.10
C LEU A 743 35.17 2.89 -7.84
N GLY A 744 33.85 2.85 -7.99
CA GLY A 744 32.92 3.13 -6.93
C GLY A 744 32.77 1.98 -5.95
N ALA A 745 32.02 2.25 -4.92
CA ALA A 745 31.82 1.38 -3.78
C ALA A 745 31.31 -0.01 -4.18
N GLU A 746 31.86 -1.01 -3.51
CA GLU A 746 31.34 -2.35 -3.55
C GLU A 746 29.89 -2.41 -3.02
N PRO A 747 29.07 -3.33 -3.50
CA PRO A 747 27.73 -3.53 -2.93
C PRO A 747 27.86 -3.88 -1.45
N PRO A 748 26.92 -3.42 -0.60
CA PRO A 748 26.96 -3.70 0.83
C PRO A 748 26.98 -5.20 1.09
N ALA A 749 27.76 -5.61 2.09
CA ALA A 749 27.74 -7.00 2.55
C ALA A 749 26.32 -7.41 2.94
N ARG A 750 25.96 -8.68 2.75
CA ARG A 750 24.60 -9.24 2.91
C ARG A 750 23.90 -8.94 4.24
N ASP A 751 24.66 -8.64 5.28
CA ASP A 751 24.12 -8.40 6.63
C ASP A 751 23.66 -6.94 6.88
N ALA A 752 23.87 -6.04 5.94
CA ALA A 752 23.46 -4.66 6.11
C ALA A 752 22.00 -4.45 5.71
N ALA A 753 21.12 -4.65 6.67
CA ALA A 753 19.69 -4.30 6.53
C ALA A 753 19.45 -2.78 6.40
N GLN A 754 20.50 -1.98 6.47
CA GLN A 754 20.50 -0.53 6.24
C GLN A 754 21.54 -0.14 5.21
N LEU A 755 21.13 0.66 4.23
CA LEU A 755 22.02 1.36 3.33
C LEU A 755 22.90 2.32 4.14
N ASP A 756 24.07 1.87 4.56
CA ASP A 756 25.07 2.74 5.17
C ASP A 756 25.95 3.34 4.07
N LEU A 757 25.62 4.56 3.68
CA LEU A 757 26.40 5.33 2.71
C LEU A 757 27.87 5.50 3.12
N GLY A 758 28.17 5.41 4.42
CA GLY A 758 29.53 5.45 4.95
C GLY A 758 30.36 4.21 4.62
N SER A 759 29.72 3.02 4.54
CA SER A 759 30.40 1.76 4.19
C SER A 759 30.77 1.69 2.70
N MET A 760 30.20 2.58 1.89
CA MET A 760 30.38 2.64 0.44
C MET A 760 31.53 3.54 -0.01
N GLY A 761 32.38 4.00 0.90
CA GLY A 761 33.54 4.84 0.56
C GLY A 761 33.19 6.25 0.08
N TRP A 762 31.96 6.69 0.21
CA TRP A 762 31.51 8.04 -0.15
C TRP A 762 31.76 9.01 1.00
N GLY A 763 33.02 9.35 1.23
CA GLY A 763 33.46 10.60 1.85
C GLY A 763 33.10 10.87 3.33
N VAL A 764 32.67 9.87 4.09
CA VAL A 764 32.66 9.98 5.55
C VAL A 764 33.98 9.40 6.06
N GLU A 765 34.96 10.26 6.29
CA GLU A 765 36.14 9.90 7.07
C GLU A 765 35.63 9.23 8.36
N ARG A 766 36.05 7.97 8.58
CA ARG A 766 35.85 7.32 9.86
C ARG A 766 36.62 8.16 10.86
N GLY A 767 35.91 8.95 11.65
CA GLY A 767 36.47 9.61 12.78
C GLY A 767 37.18 8.54 13.62
N GLU A 768 38.47 8.69 13.81
CA GLU A 768 39.26 7.88 14.72
C GLU A 768 38.53 7.81 16.06
N THR A 769 38.09 6.61 16.42
CA THR A 769 37.61 6.35 17.78
C THR A 769 38.75 6.67 18.73
N PRO A 770 38.58 7.58 19.68
CA PRO A 770 39.64 7.82 20.65
C PRO A 770 39.85 6.53 21.45
N GLU A 771 41.02 5.92 21.26
CA GLU A 771 41.55 4.91 22.17
C GLU A 771 41.65 5.51 23.57
N GLY A 772 41.08 4.84 24.54
CA GLY A 772 41.45 5.00 25.93
C GLY A 772 40.41 5.61 26.85
N VAL A 773 39.43 4.84 27.24
CA VAL A 773 38.85 4.92 28.58
C VAL A 773 38.91 3.52 29.20
N ASN A 774 39.97 3.28 29.96
CA ASN A 774 40.07 2.19 30.92
C ASN A 774 38.86 2.27 31.88
N ARG A 775 37.95 1.32 31.83
CA ARG A 775 37.01 1.05 32.92
C ARG A 775 37.66 0.07 33.88
N GLU A 776 38.09 0.58 35.02
CA GLU A 776 38.38 -0.22 36.22
C GLU A 776 37.10 -0.99 36.64
N PRO A 777 37.23 -2.23 37.08
CA PRO A 777 36.07 -2.98 37.61
C PRO A 777 35.79 -2.52 39.02
N LEU A 778 34.61 -2.04 39.27
CA LEU A 778 34.05 -1.84 40.62
C LEU A 778 33.78 -3.22 41.24
N SER A 779 34.49 -3.45 42.35
CA SER A 779 34.30 -4.52 43.33
C SER A 779 32.92 -4.44 44.02
#